data_084a64d7aa4f02fc5ce66fc9b631ad49
#
_entry.id   084a64d7aa4f02fc5ce66fc9b631ad49
#
_cell.length_a   1.000
_cell.length_b   1.000
_cell.length_c   1.000
_cell.angle_alpha   90.00
_cell.angle_beta   90.00
_cell.angle_gamma   90.00
#
_symmetry.space_group_name_H-M   'P 1'
#
loop_
_entity.id
_entity.type
_entity.pdbx_description
1 polymer ?
#
loop_
_entity_poly.entity_id
_entity_poly.type
_entity_poly.pdbx_seq_one_letter_code
_entity_poly.pdbx_strand_id
1 'polypeptide(L)'
;MCTRLFSLYKSCFCAVEIVQHLSHRAGRALYSKSPNISSDISDHPRVVGSMKYILVTGGVISGIGKGIIASSVGTILKSCGLHVTAIKIDPYINIDAGTFSPYEHGEVFVLDDGGEVDLDLGNYERFLDIRLTKDNNLTTGKIYQSVINKERRGDYLGKTVQVVPHITDAIQDWVMRQAKVPVDDDDVEPQVCVIELGGTVGDIESMPFIEAFRQFQFKVKRENFCNIHVSLVPQPSATGEQKTKPTQNSVRELRGLGLSPDLIMCRCSTPLDNSVKEKISMFCHVEPEQVICVHDVSSIYRVPLLLENQGVVGYFCRRLNLPIETKPRKMLAKWKEMSDRSDRLLEQCSIALVGKYTKFSDSYASVIKALEHSALAISHKLEVKYVDSADLEASRLQEEPVRYHEAWQKLCSANGILVPGGFGVRGTEGKIQAISWARKQKKPFLGRTCLKFIKTEMSCSVCECLEAVLSKVWLLFFLDANSTEFDPETEHPVVIDMPEHNPGQMGGTMRLGKRRTIFKTKNSILRKLYGDVDHLQIFVLFLGVLAWMKAVLFVLCEQVNPELTQHFEEKGFRFVGQDVEGERMEVIELDDHPYFVGVQYHPEFTSRPIKPSPPYLGLLLAAAGRLPGYLQKGCRLSPRETYSDGSGSSSPDSEIADLKLHSLAQE
;
A
#
# COMPACT_ATOMS: atom_id res chain seq x y z
N MET A 1 22.32 -8.26 -61.09
CA MET A 1 21.32 -8.23 -59.97
C MET A 1 21.79 -7.44 -58.74
N CYS A 2 23.08 -7.20 -58.56
CA CYS A 2 23.63 -6.42 -57.42
C CYS A 2 23.55 -4.88 -57.54
N THR A 3 23.38 -4.33 -58.75
CA THR A 3 23.38 -2.88 -58.95
C THR A 3 22.02 -2.20 -58.72
N ARG A 4 20.92 -2.95 -58.62
CA ARG A 4 19.58 -2.40 -58.32
C ARG A 4 19.25 -2.33 -56.82
N LEU A 5 19.94 -3.08 -55.97
CA LEU A 5 19.77 -3.05 -54.50
C LEU A 5 20.47 -1.85 -53.85
N PHE A 6 21.56 -1.33 -54.46
CA PHE A 6 22.28 -0.17 -53.92
C PHE A 6 21.57 1.18 -54.16
N SER A 7 20.69 1.25 -55.19
CA SER A 7 19.89 2.45 -55.46
C SER A 7 18.69 2.61 -54.51
N LEU A 8 18.11 1.51 -54.05
CA LEU A 8 17.01 1.53 -53.09
C LEU A 8 17.46 1.88 -51.64
N TYR A 9 18.71 1.53 -51.30
CA TYR A 9 19.27 1.84 -49.99
C TYR A 9 19.59 3.33 -49.81
N LYS A 10 20.00 4.04 -50.86
CA LYS A 10 20.25 5.49 -50.84
C LYS A 10 18.96 6.32 -50.77
N SER A 11 17.85 5.84 -51.32
CA SER A 11 16.57 6.56 -51.26
C SER A 11 15.88 6.47 -49.91
N CYS A 12 16.12 5.41 -49.11
CA CYS A 12 15.60 5.32 -47.76
C CYS A 12 16.34 6.21 -46.72
N PHE A 13 17.65 6.44 -46.92
CA PHE A 13 18.42 7.29 -46.01
C PHE A 13 18.06 8.79 -46.13
N CYS A 14 17.74 9.28 -47.33
CA CYS A 14 17.28 10.66 -47.53
C CYS A 14 15.88 10.93 -46.94
N ALA A 15 15.03 9.91 -46.83
CA ALA A 15 13.67 10.07 -46.27
C ALA A 15 13.68 10.20 -44.74
N VAL A 16 14.65 9.58 -44.05
CA VAL A 16 14.76 9.63 -42.58
C VAL A 16 15.33 10.98 -42.14
N GLU A 17 16.26 11.58 -42.86
CA GLU A 17 16.78 12.91 -42.54
C GLU A 17 15.76 14.05 -42.75
N ILE A 18 14.89 13.92 -43.75
CA ILE A 18 13.80 14.90 -44.01
C ILE A 18 12.74 14.85 -42.91
N VAL A 19 12.43 13.68 -42.37
CA VAL A 19 11.46 13.56 -41.26
C VAL A 19 12.02 14.10 -39.93
N GLN A 20 13.33 13.94 -39.68
CA GLN A 20 13.96 14.53 -38.48
C GLN A 20 14.10 16.06 -38.56
N HIS A 21 14.30 16.63 -39.77
CA HIS A 21 14.33 18.09 -39.94
C HIS A 21 12.96 18.78 -39.87
N LEU A 22 11.88 18.06 -40.21
CA LEU A 22 10.51 18.59 -40.10
C LEU A 22 9.98 18.55 -38.68
N SER A 23 10.37 17.56 -37.87
CA SER A 23 9.97 17.50 -36.45
C SER A 23 10.63 18.60 -35.60
N HIS A 24 11.87 19.02 -35.92
CA HIS A 24 12.56 20.13 -35.25
C HIS A 24 12.04 21.54 -35.62
N ARG A 25 11.33 21.69 -36.78
CA ARG A 25 10.72 22.97 -37.15
C ARG A 25 9.31 23.16 -36.62
N ALA A 26 8.56 22.09 -36.39
CA ALA A 26 7.21 22.16 -35.80
C ALA A 26 7.21 22.50 -34.30
N GLY A 27 8.27 22.12 -33.57
CA GLY A 27 8.41 22.42 -32.15
C GLY A 27 8.77 23.87 -31.79
N ARG A 28 9.15 24.72 -32.77
CA ARG A 28 9.54 26.13 -32.52
C ARG A 28 8.46 27.16 -32.86
N ALA A 29 7.32 26.78 -33.44
CA ALA A 29 6.29 27.72 -33.89
C ALA A 29 5.12 27.90 -32.94
N LEU A 30 5.08 27.19 -31.78
CA LEU A 30 3.97 27.27 -30.83
C LEU A 30 4.30 28.00 -29.51
N TYR A 31 5.47 28.65 -29.42
CA TYR A 31 5.83 29.47 -28.23
C TYR A 31 6.09 30.94 -28.63
N SER A 32 5.04 31.65 -29.06
CA SER A 32 5.05 33.11 -29.04
C SER A 32 3.64 33.65 -29.09
N LYS A 33 3.11 33.98 -27.92
CA LYS A 33 2.23 35.10 -27.57
C LYS A 33 1.36 34.75 -26.38
N SER A 34 1.74 35.25 -25.21
CA SER A 34 0.81 35.51 -24.11
C SER A 34 0.94 36.96 -23.70
N PRO A 35 -0.13 37.65 -23.39
CA PRO A 35 -0.13 39.09 -23.05
C PRO A 35 0.31 39.32 -21.61
N ASN A 36 1.03 40.44 -21.42
CA ASN A 36 1.43 40.98 -20.14
C ASN A 36 0.24 41.18 -19.21
N ILE A 37 0.31 40.60 -18.00
CA ILE A 37 -0.39 41.08 -16.81
C ILE A 37 0.68 41.35 -15.76
N SER A 38 0.68 42.56 -15.28
CA SER A 38 1.63 43.18 -14.36
C SER A 38 1.44 42.75 -12.93
N SER A 39 2.58 42.53 -12.26
CA SER A 39 3.02 43.02 -10.95
C SER A 39 2.47 42.41 -9.66
N ASP A 40 3.45 42.10 -8.82
CA ASP A 40 3.45 41.97 -7.36
C ASP A 40 3.18 40.60 -6.77
N ILE A 41 4.14 39.71 -6.97
CA ILE A 41 4.44 38.65 -6.00
C ILE A 41 5.95 38.68 -5.77
N SER A 42 6.34 38.88 -4.51
CA SER A 42 7.72 38.93 -4.03
C SER A 42 8.51 37.68 -4.44
N ASP A 43 9.39 37.86 -5.43
CA ASP A 43 10.40 36.89 -5.83
C ASP A 43 11.43 36.73 -4.69
N HIS A 44 11.23 35.71 -3.84
CA HIS A 44 12.34 35.09 -3.18
C HIS A 44 12.92 34.04 -4.15
N PRO A 45 14.18 34.13 -4.57
CA PRO A 45 14.80 33.09 -5.36
C PRO A 45 14.81 31.81 -4.55
N ARG A 46 13.99 30.81 -4.93
CA ARG A 46 14.12 29.45 -4.42
C ARG A 46 15.52 28.95 -4.79
N VAL A 47 16.41 28.89 -3.82
CA VAL A 47 17.68 28.20 -3.97
C VAL A 47 17.32 26.73 -4.21
N VAL A 48 17.40 26.29 -5.46
CA VAL A 48 17.27 24.88 -5.82
C VAL A 48 18.50 24.18 -5.24
N GLY A 49 18.39 23.71 -4.01
CA GLY A 49 19.44 22.94 -3.34
C GLY A 49 19.63 21.60 -4.09
N SER A 50 20.86 21.08 -4.12
CA SER A 50 21.11 19.74 -4.67
C SER A 50 20.31 18.68 -3.92
N MET A 51 19.73 17.69 -4.65
CA MET A 51 19.03 16.53 -4.11
C MET A 51 19.83 15.85 -3.00
N LYS A 52 19.19 15.50 -1.88
CA LYS A 52 19.79 14.79 -0.76
C LYS A 52 19.32 13.33 -0.73
N TYR A 53 20.26 12.42 -0.53
CA TYR A 53 20.02 10.98 -0.53
C TYR A 53 20.29 10.39 0.85
N ILE A 54 19.33 9.67 1.40
CA ILE A 54 19.46 8.96 2.67
C ILE A 54 19.31 7.48 2.39
N LEU A 55 20.41 6.73 2.45
CA LEU A 55 20.42 5.29 2.29
C LEU A 55 20.15 4.62 3.64
N VAL A 56 19.22 3.68 3.68
CA VAL A 56 18.92 2.85 4.85
C VAL A 56 19.34 1.42 4.55
N THR A 57 20.37 0.95 5.23
CA THR A 57 20.89 -0.41 5.14
C THR A 57 20.54 -1.19 6.40
N GLY A 58 20.54 -2.52 6.33
CA GLY A 58 20.27 -3.37 7.50
C GLY A 58 21.26 -4.51 7.63
N GLY A 59 21.49 -4.92 8.85
CA GLY A 59 22.37 -6.05 9.15
C GLY A 59 21.80 -6.96 10.24
N VAL A 60 22.42 -8.10 10.43
CA VAL A 60 22.14 -9.14 11.42
C VAL A 60 20.98 -10.06 11.03
N ILE A 61 19.78 -9.53 10.81
CA ILE A 61 18.57 -10.30 10.46
C ILE A 61 17.67 -9.53 9.50
N SER A 62 16.87 -10.26 8.72
CA SER A 62 15.74 -9.71 7.97
C SER A 62 14.61 -9.28 8.92
N GLY A 63 13.67 -8.45 8.46
CA GLY A 63 12.53 -8.02 9.29
C GLY A 63 12.90 -7.10 10.47
N ILE A 64 14.11 -6.53 10.49
CA ILE A 64 14.60 -5.66 11.58
C ILE A 64 13.87 -4.31 11.68
N GLY A 65 13.00 -4.00 10.72
CA GLY A 65 12.20 -2.76 10.69
C GLY A 65 12.83 -1.62 9.89
N LYS A 66 13.64 -1.93 8.87
CA LYS A 66 14.19 -0.91 7.94
C LYS A 66 13.10 -0.03 7.34
N GLY A 67 12.00 -0.63 6.83
CA GLY A 67 10.89 0.09 6.20
C GLY A 67 10.23 1.09 7.14
N ILE A 68 9.97 0.71 8.39
CA ILE A 68 9.40 1.62 9.40
C ILE A 68 10.36 2.73 9.78
N ILE A 69 11.66 2.46 9.86
CA ILE A 69 12.68 3.49 10.13
C ILE A 69 12.80 4.45 8.94
N ALA A 70 12.87 3.93 7.70
CA ALA A 70 12.91 4.73 6.48
C ALA A 70 11.67 5.63 6.35
N SER A 71 10.48 5.05 6.55
CA SER A 71 9.20 5.78 6.57
C SER A 71 9.17 6.86 7.65
N SER A 72 9.68 6.55 8.85
CA SER A 72 9.73 7.50 9.98
C SER A 72 10.67 8.66 9.72
N VAL A 73 11.84 8.40 9.15
CA VAL A 73 12.80 9.43 8.71
C VAL A 73 12.17 10.34 7.66
N GLY A 74 11.53 9.75 6.65
CA GLY A 74 10.80 10.51 5.62
C GLY A 74 9.71 11.40 6.21
N THR A 75 8.90 10.85 7.13
CA THR A 75 7.82 11.58 7.83
C THR A 75 8.36 12.77 8.63
N ILE A 76 9.45 12.59 9.36
CA ILE A 76 10.09 13.65 10.14
C ILE A 76 10.56 14.78 9.20
N LEU A 77 11.25 14.45 8.11
CA LEU A 77 11.76 15.44 7.16
C LEU A 77 10.63 16.17 6.42
N LYS A 78 9.57 15.44 6.04
CA LYS A 78 8.35 16.03 5.47
C LYS A 78 7.65 16.95 6.47
N SER A 79 7.63 16.60 7.76
CA SER A 79 7.08 17.45 8.82
C SER A 79 7.85 18.76 9.00
N CYS A 80 9.13 18.79 8.60
CA CYS A 80 9.95 20.00 8.57
C CYS A 80 9.74 20.86 7.32
N GLY A 81 8.80 20.48 6.43
CA GLY A 81 8.44 21.24 5.23
C GLY A 81 9.27 20.90 3.99
N LEU A 82 9.95 19.75 3.99
CA LEU A 82 10.67 19.25 2.81
C LEU A 82 9.78 18.35 1.96
N HIS A 83 9.96 18.39 0.64
CA HIS A 83 9.42 17.40 -0.27
C HIS A 83 10.28 16.14 -0.26
N VAL A 84 9.69 15.01 0.09
CA VAL A 84 10.40 13.75 0.33
C VAL A 84 9.81 12.64 -0.52
N THR A 85 10.66 11.96 -1.28
CA THR A 85 10.31 10.71 -1.98
C THR A 85 11.00 9.51 -1.34
N ALA A 86 10.53 8.31 -1.66
CA ALA A 86 11.12 7.06 -1.20
C ALA A 86 11.38 6.09 -2.36
N ILE A 87 12.46 5.32 -2.27
CA ILE A 87 12.79 4.23 -3.18
C ILE A 87 13.04 2.97 -2.35
N LYS A 88 12.38 1.87 -2.71
CA LYS A 88 12.65 0.54 -2.16
C LYS A 88 13.48 -0.25 -3.16
N ILE A 89 14.55 -0.84 -2.69
CA ILE A 89 15.39 -1.75 -3.47
C ILE A 89 15.22 -3.15 -2.93
N ASP A 90 14.78 -4.05 -3.79
CA ASP A 90 14.58 -5.45 -3.47
C ASP A 90 15.52 -6.32 -4.30
N PRO A 91 16.49 -7.01 -3.67
CA PRO A 91 17.53 -7.73 -4.39
C PRO A 91 17.10 -9.09 -4.98
N TYR A 92 15.81 -9.35 -5.13
CA TYR A 92 15.33 -10.55 -5.81
C TYR A 92 15.27 -10.38 -7.34
N ILE A 93 15.30 -11.52 -8.06
CA ILE A 93 15.31 -11.55 -9.54
C ILE A 93 13.94 -11.29 -10.16
N ASN A 94 12.86 -11.36 -9.40
CA ASN A 94 11.53 -11.04 -9.92
C ASN A 94 11.48 -9.60 -10.46
N ILE A 95 10.73 -9.41 -11.54
CA ILE A 95 10.51 -8.07 -12.11
C ILE A 95 9.68 -7.21 -11.15
N ASP A 96 8.63 -7.80 -10.59
CA ASP A 96 7.72 -7.19 -9.61
C ASP A 96 7.23 -8.24 -8.60
N ALA A 97 6.34 -7.84 -7.71
CA ALA A 97 5.79 -8.71 -6.67
C ALA A 97 4.56 -9.53 -7.12
N GLY A 98 4.09 -9.35 -8.37
CA GLY A 98 2.84 -9.98 -8.85
C GLY A 98 2.81 -11.50 -8.86
N THR A 99 3.98 -12.15 -8.76
CA THR A 99 4.10 -13.61 -8.69
C THR A 99 4.38 -14.14 -7.29
N PHE A 100 4.33 -13.28 -6.25
CA PHE A 100 4.65 -13.68 -4.89
C PHE A 100 3.52 -14.47 -4.21
N SER A 101 3.91 -15.37 -3.30
CA SER A 101 2.98 -16.04 -2.41
C SER A 101 2.70 -15.18 -1.17
N PRO A 102 1.44 -14.88 -0.85
CA PRO A 102 1.10 -14.15 0.38
C PRO A 102 1.53 -14.86 1.66
N TYR A 103 1.75 -16.19 1.61
CA TYR A 103 2.22 -16.95 2.75
C TYR A 103 3.73 -16.80 3.01
N GLU A 104 4.51 -16.39 1.98
CA GLU A 104 5.97 -16.28 2.09
C GLU A 104 6.40 -14.81 2.22
N HIS A 105 5.78 -13.92 1.46
CA HIS A 105 6.19 -12.52 1.34
C HIS A 105 5.18 -11.52 1.90
N GLY A 106 3.99 -11.99 2.32
CA GLY A 106 2.91 -11.11 2.73
C GLY A 106 2.11 -10.57 1.56
N GLU A 107 1.43 -9.46 1.78
CA GLU A 107 0.57 -8.80 0.80
C GLU A 107 1.37 -8.20 -0.35
N VAL A 108 0.88 -8.36 -1.57
CA VAL A 108 1.33 -7.58 -2.72
C VAL A 108 0.58 -6.24 -2.69
N PHE A 109 1.32 -5.15 -2.56
CA PHE A 109 0.75 -3.80 -2.61
C PHE A 109 0.69 -3.31 -4.05
N VAL A 110 -0.38 -2.59 -4.41
CA VAL A 110 -0.49 -2.02 -5.76
C VAL A 110 -0.57 -0.51 -5.71
N LEU A 111 0.23 0.10 -6.58
CA LEU A 111 0.36 1.54 -6.73
C LEU A 111 -0.67 2.11 -7.71
N ASP A 112 -0.83 3.44 -7.72
CA ASP A 112 -1.76 4.16 -8.60
C ASP A 112 -1.56 3.83 -10.09
N ASP A 113 -0.32 3.62 -10.51
CA ASP A 113 0.06 3.28 -11.89
C ASP A 113 -0.10 1.78 -12.24
N GLY A 114 -0.59 0.97 -11.30
CA GLY A 114 -0.77 -0.46 -11.47
C GLY A 114 0.47 -1.30 -11.16
N GLY A 115 1.53 -0.71 -10.65
CA GLY A 115 2.74 -1.45 -10.22
C GLY A 115 2.44 -2.38 -9.05
N GLU A 116 2.74 -3.66 -9.21
CA GLU A 116 2.69 -4.68 -8.15
C GLU A 116 4.01 -4.69 -7.39
N VAL A 117 3.98 -4.31 -6.12
CA VAL A 117 5.19 -4.05 -5.34
C VAL A 117 5.12 -4.69 -3.94
N ASP A 118 6.26 -4.71 -3.26
CA ASP A 118 6.36 -5.16 -1.89
C ASP A 118 5.54 -4.28 -0.93
N LEU A 119 5.03 -4.88 0.15
CA LEU A 119 4.18 -4.23 1.16
C LEU A 119 4.83 -2.98 1.81
N ASP A 120 6.17 -2.87 1.79
CA ASP A 120 6.90 -1.73 2.36
C ASP A 120 6.58 -0.41 1.65
N LEU A 121 6.31 -0.44 0.33
CA LEU A 121 5.90 0.77 -0.38
C LEU A 121 4.57 1.32 0.14
N GLY A 122 3.65 0.44 0.53
CA GLY A 122 2.43 0.84 1.22
C GLY A 122 2.72 1.53 2.56
N ASN A 123 3.77 1.14 3.29
CA ASN A 123 4.19 1.84 4.50
C ASN A 123 4.70 3.25 4.19
N TYR A 124 5.50 3.44 3.13
CA TYR A 124 5.94 4.78 2.71
C TYR A 124 4.75 5.67 2.36
N GLU A 125 3.82 5.19 1.54
CA GLU A 125 2.63 5.96 1.19
C GLU A 125 1.79 6.34 2.42
N ARG A 126 1.61 5.41 3.36
CA ARG A 126 0.85 5.66 4.60
C ARG A 126 1.53 6.65 5.54
N PHE A 127 2.86 6.55 5.70
CA PHE A 127 3.62 7.37 6.62
C PHE A 127 3.87 8.78 6.08
N LEU A 128 4.21 8.88 4.79
CA LEU A 128 4.57 10.15 4.17
C LEU A 128 3.36 10.87 3.54
N ASP A 129 2.22 10.20 3.38
CA ASP A 129 1.06 10.68 2.62
C ASP A 129 1.49 11.17 1.23
N ILE A 130 2.09 10.27 0.46
CA ILE A 130 2.60 10.48 -0.91
C ILE A 130 2.03 9.41 -1.84
N ARG A 131 2.23 9.61 -3.15
CA ARG A 131 1.93 8.63 -4.20
C ARG A 131 3.20 8.20 -4.88
N LEU A 132 3.48 6.91 -4.83
CA LEU A 132 4.63 6.31 -5.47
C LEU A 132 4.24 5.67 -6.82
N THR A 133 5.24 5.41 -7.64
CA THR A 133 5.11 4.72 -8.92
C THR A 133 5.87 3.39 -8.90
N LYS A 134 5.59 2.49 -9.84
CA LYS A 134 6.30 1.21 -9.99
C LYS A 134 7.82 1.36 -10.08
N ASP A 135 8.30 2.51 -10.52
CA ASP A 135 9.73 2.80 -10.63
C ASP A 135 10.37 3.19 -9.28
N ASN A 136 9.56 3.46 -8.24
CA ASN A 136 10.04 3.59 -6.86
C ASN A 136 10.39 2.25 -6.21
N ASN A 137 9.98 1.13 -6.82
CA ASN A 137 10.44 -0.21 -6.47
C ASN A 137 11.47 -0.70 -7.48
N LEU A 138 12.72 -0.80 -7.05
CA LEU A 138 13.85 -1.23 -7.86
C LEU A 138 14.24 -2.66 -7.52
N THR A 139 14.06 -3.58 -8.47
CA THR A 139 14.43 -4.99 -8.28
C THR A 139 15.66 -5.36 -9.10
N THR A 140 16.36 -6.42 -8.71
CA THR A 140 17.45 -6.99 -9.51
C THR A 140 16.96 -7.34 -10.91
N GLY A 141 15.77 -7.94 -11.03
CA GLY A 141 15.18 -8.30 -12.33
C GLY A 141 15.00 -7.11 -13.26
N LYS A 142 14.41 -6.00 -12.77
CA LYS A 142 14.22 -4.77 -13.55
C LYS A 142 15.56 -4.22 -14.07
N ILE A 143 16.59 -4.16 -13.22
CA ILE A 143 17.90 -3.62 -13.61
C ILE A 143 18.58 -4.51 -14.64
N TYR A 144 18.65 -5.82 -14.40
CA TYR A 144 19.30 -6.75 -15.31
C TYR A 144 18.55 -6.79 -16.67
N GLN A 145 17.23 -6.83 -16.66
CA GLN A 145 16.44 -6.78 -17.89
C GLN A 145 16.69 -5.48 -18.67
N SER A 146 16.78 -4.34 -17.98
CA SER A 146 17.08 -3.05 -18.62
C SER A 146 18.46 -3.05 -19.32
N VAL A 147 19.49 -3.59 -18.64
CA VAL A 147 20.85 -3.67 -19.20
C VAL A 147 20.92 -4.68 -20.33
N ILE A 148 20.28 -5.86 -20.20
CA ILE A 148 20.20 -6.87 -21.28
C ILE A 148 19.47 -6.31 -22.51
N ASN A 149 18.36 -5.59 -22.30
CA ASN A 149 17.64 -4.95 -23.41
C ASN A 149 18.47 -3.88 -24.12
N LYS A 150 19.28 -3.10 -23.40
CA LYS A 150 20.23 -2.14 -23.97
C LYS A 150 21.32 -2.85 -24.77
N GLU A 151 21.85 -3.97 -24.27
CA GLU A 151 22.85 -4.78 -24.96
C GLU A 151 22.28 -5.32 -26.29
N ARG A 152 21.07 -5.90 -26.26
CA ARG A 152 20.40 -6.40 -27.47
C ARG A 152 20.08 -5.31 -28.50
N ARG A 153 19.83 -4.07 -28.08
CA ARG A 153 19.66 -2.92 -28.99
C ARG A 153 20.96 -2.39 -29.58
N GLY A 154 22.12 -2.80 -29.01
CA GLY A 154 23.42 -2.36 -29.47
C GLY A 154 23.98 -1.12 -28.76
N ASP A 155 23.37 -0.68 -27.64
CA ASP A 155 23.83 0.50 -26.90
C ASP A 155 25.27 0.32 -26.36
N TYR A 156 25.77 -0.91 -26.29
CA TYR A 156 27.11 -1.27 -25.79
C TYR A 156 27.98 -1.91 -26.88
N LEU A 157 27.73 -1.63 -28.15
CA LEU A 157 28.51 -2.23 -29.26
C LEU A 157 30.03 -2.08 -29.04
N GLY A 158 30.75 -3.18 -29.19
CA GLY A 158 32.19 -3.25 -29.05
C GLY A 158 32.70 -3.31 -27.59
N LYS A 159 31.79 -3.41 -26.60
CA LYS A 159 32.14 -3.53 -25.18
C LYS A 159 31.69 -4.86 -24.58
N THR A 160 32.46 -5.38 -23.67
CA THR A 160 32.02 -6.48 -22.79
C THR A 160 31.16 -5.90 -21.68
N VAL A 161 29.89 -6.31 -21.60
CA VAL A 161 28.94 -5.86 -20.56
C VAL A 161 29.16 -6.65 -19.28
N GLN A 162 29.39 -5.96 -18.17
CA GLN A 162 29.73 -6.55 -16.85
C GLN A 162 28.91 -5.90 -15.74
N VAL A 163 28.88 -6.51 -14.55
CA VAL A 163 28.21 -5.94 -13.40
C VAL A 163 28.75 -4.53 -13.09
N VAL A 164 30.06 -4.39 -13.04
CA VAL A 164 30.75 -3.08 -12.93
C VAL A 164 31.37 -2.77 -14.29
N PRO A 165 31.07 -1.64 -14.95
CA PRO A 165 30.20 -0.55 -14.46
C PRO A 165 28.73 -0.64 -14.88
N HIS A 166 28.32 -1.53 -15.78
CA HIS A 166 27.05 -1.40 -16.51
C HIS A 166 25.80 -1.58 -15.62
N ILE A 167 25.80 -2.57 -14.71
CA ILE A 167 24.71 -2.76 -13.74
C ILE A 167 24.77 -1.67 -12.66
N THR A 168 25.97 -1.37 -12.13
CA THR A 168 26.12 -0.33 -11.10
C THR A 168 25.74 1.06 -11.61
N ASP A 169 26.08 1.40 -12.86
CA ASP A 169 25.66 2.66 -13.49
C ASP A 169 24.14 2.70 -13.71
N ALA A 170 23.56 1.59 -14.16
CA ALA A 170 22.10 1.51 -14.35
C ALA A 170 21.32 1.72 -13.03
N ILE A 171 21.81 1.16 -11.90
CA ILE A 171 21.24 1.39 -10.58
C ILE A 171 21.32 2.87 -10.20
N GLN A 172 22.51 3.47 -10.30
CA GLN A 172 22.74 4.88 -9.95
C GLN A 172 21.85 5.82 -10.79
N ASP A 173 21.80 5.59 -12.10
CA ASP A 173 21.02 6.42 -13.03
C ASP A 173 19.51 6.27 -12.78
N TRP A 174 19.03 5.07 -12.42
CA TRP A 174 17.65 4.86 -12.02
C TRP A 174 17.30 5.65 -10.76
N VAL A 175 18.12 5.53 -9.71
CA VAL A 175 17.93 6.25 -8.45
C VAL A 175 17.92 7.77 -8.68
N MET A 176 18.88 8.30 -9.46
CA MET A 176 18.95 9.75 -9.73
C MET A 176 17.76 10.27 -10.54
N ARG A 177 17.23 9.47 -11.45
CA ARG A 177 16.06 9.82 -12.23
C ARG A 177 14.80 9.78 -11.38
N GLN A 178 14.60 8.67 -10.65
CA GLN A 178 13.39 8.45 -9.87
C GLN A 178 13.28 9.39 -8.66
N ALA A 179 14.42 9.77 -8.07
CA ALA A 179 14.44 10.71 -6.95
C ALA A 179 13.86 12.10 -7.29
N LYS A 180 13.79 12.46 -8.57
CA LYS A 180 13.29 13.77 -9.06
C LYS A 180 11.80 13.74 -9.45
N VAL A 181 11.19 12.57 -9.47
CA VAL A 181 9.78 12.44 -9.84
C VAL A 181 8.91 12.98 -8.70
N PRO A 182 8.02 13.96 -8.97
CA PRO A 182 7.08 14.45 -7.97
C PRO A 182 6.21 13.34 -7.39
N VAL A 183 5.94 13.38 -6.11
CA VAL A 183 5.15 12.37 -5.37
C VAL A 183 4.01 12.98 -4.54
N ASP A 184 3.95 14.30 -4.49
CA ASP A 184 2.91 15.09 -3.85
C ASP A 184 2.01 15.76 -4.91
N ASP A 185 0.81 16.18 -4.53
CA ASP A 185 -0.20 16.78 -5.43
C ASP A 185 0.20 18.17 -5.99
N ASP A 186 1.28 18.76 -5.49
CA ASP A 186 1.78 20.08 -5.91
C ASP A 186 2.80 20.04 -7.05
N ASP A 187 3.10 18.85 -7.60
CA ASP A 187 4.06 18.61 -8.69
C ASP A 187 5.47 19.20 -8.46
N VAL A 188 5.88 19.37 -7.19
CA VAL A 188 7.19 19.89 -6.85
C VAL A 188 8.22 18.74 -6.81
N GLU A 189 9.39 18.96 -7.44
CA GLU A 189 10.50 18.01 -7.33
C GLU A 189 10.90 17.79 -5.86
N PRO A 190 11.09 16.53 -5.43
CA PRO A 190 11.56 16.22 -4.08
C PRO A 190 12.95 16.82 -3.81
N GLN A 191 13.18 17.18 -2.56
CA GLN A 191 14.47 17.67 -2.07
C GLN A 191 15.28 16.57 -1.39
N VAL A 192 14.60 15.55 -0.88
CA VAL A 192 15.20 14.40 -0.20
C VAL A 192 14.61 13.11 -0.77
N CYS A 193 15.51 12.15 -1.05
CA CYS A 193 15.15 10.79 -1.42
C CYS A 193 15.62 9.82 -0.33
N VAL A 194 14.70 9.13 0.32
CA VAL A 194 14.99 8.06 1.28
C VAL A 194 15.01 6.74 0.52
N ILE A 195 16.14 6.02 0.58
CA ILE A 195 16.36 4.78 -0.15
C ILE A 195 16.53 3.64 0.84
N GLU A 196 15.65 2.66 0.79
CA GLU A 196 15.80 1.45 1.58
C GLU A 196 16.44 0.34 0.75
N LEU A 197 17.55 -0.20 1.22
CA LEU A 197 18.14 -1.40 0.66
C LEU A 197 17.59 -2.64 1.36
N GLY A 198 16.82 -3.44 0.62
CA GLY A 198 16.32 -4.74 1.05
C GLY A 198 17.43 -5.76 1.28
N GLY A 199 17.10 -6.85 1.97
CA GLY A 199 18.07 -7.87 2.38
C GLY A 199 18.96 -7.43 3.54
N THR A 200 19.98 -8.22 3.81
CA THR A 200 20.98 -8.02 4.85
C THR A 200 22.32 -7.65 4.19
N VAL A 201 23.06 -6.74 4.79
CA VAL A 201 24.41 -6.42 4.31
C VAL A 201 25.29 -7.66 4.42
N GLY A 202 25.96 -8.02 3.32
CA GLY A 202 26.75 -9.25 3.19
C GLY A 202 26.08 -10.35 2.38
N ASP A 203 24.77 -10.27 2.14
CA ASP A 203 24.07 -11.22 1.28
C ASP A 203 24.52 -11.02 -0.19
N ILE A 204 24.71 -12.13 -0.92
CA ILE A 204 25.17 -12.15 -2.32
C ILE A 204 24.27 -11.30 -3.21
N GLU A 205 22.96 -11.40 -2.99
CA GLU A 205 21.94 -10.74 -3.79
C GLU A 205 22.04 -9.21 -3.71
N SER A 206 22.47 -8.66 -2.57
CA SER A 206 22.58 -7.22 -2.34
C SER A 206 23.89 -6.60 -2.83
N MET A 207 24.89 -7.41 -3.18
CA MET A 207 26.25 -6.94 -3.51
C MET A 207 26.32 -5.94 -4.68
N PRO A 208 25.59 -6.12 -5.81
CA PRO A 208 25.61 -5.12 -6.90
C PRO A 208 25.09 -3.75 -6.46
N PHE A 209 24.09 -3.73 -5.58
CA PHE A 209 23.52 -2.49 -5.04
C PHE A 209 24.50 -1.81 -4.07
N ILE A 210 25.12 -2.55 -3.18
CA ILE A 210 26.13 -2.01 -2.24
C ILE A 210 27.29 -1.39 -3.03
N GLU A 211 27.79 -2.10 -4.06
CA GLU A 211 28.84 -1.55 -4.92
C GLU A 211 28.38 -0.30 -5.66
N ALA A 212 27.14 -0.29 -6.17
CA ALA A 212 26.55 0.89 -6.79
C ALA A 212 26.51 2.09 -5.83
N PHE A 213 26.09 1.90 -4.57
CA PHE A 213 26.05 2.98 -3.57
C PHE A 213 27.43 3.39 -3.07
N ARG A 214 28.39 2.46 -3.04
CA ARG A 214 29.79 2.79 -2.77
C ARG A 214 30.33 3.79 -3.81
N GLN A 215 29.99 3.61 -5.09
CA GLN A 215 30.33 4.54 -6.16
C GLN A 215 29.47 5.81 -6.10
N PHE A 216 28.18 5.65 -5.82
CA PHE A 216 27.20 6.74 -5.79
C PHE A 216 27.55 7.86 -4.80
N GLN A 217 28.04 7.51 -3.60
CA GLN A 217 28.45 8.51 -2.61
C GLN A 217 29.55 9.46 -3.12
N PHE A 218 30.42 9.01 -4.02
CA PHE A 218 31.41 9.87 -4.69
C PHE A 218 30.77 10.72 -5.77
N LYS A 219 29.86 10.14 -6.57
CA LYS A 219 29.16 10.83 -7.68
C LYS A 219 28.31 11.99 -7.17
N VAL A 220 27.53 11.81 -6.12
CA VAL A 220 26.64 12.84 -5.55
C VAL A 220 27.33 13.72 -4.51
N LYS A 221 28.53 13.39 -4.12
CA LYS A 221 29.34 13.97 -3.04
C LYS A 221 28.77 13.68 -1.63
N ARG A 222 29.68 13.60 -0.67
CA ARG A 222 29.35 13.23 0.71
C ARG A 222 28.36 14.19 1.39
N GLU A 223 28.36 15.45 1.04
CA GLU A 223 27.40 16.46 1.57
C GLU A 223 25.95 16.23 1.16
N ASN A 224 25.75 15.40 0.13
CA ASN A 224 24.43 15.05 -0.38
C ASN A 224 24.02 13.59 -0.09
N PHE A 225 24.87 12.85 0.63
CA PHE A 225 24.65 11.43 0.90
C PHE A 225 24.79 11.13 2.39
N CYS A 226 23.84 10.43 2.98
CA CYS A 226 23.86 9.99 4.36
C CYS A 226 23.47 8.51 4.42
N ASN A 227 24.21 7.69 5.17
CA ASN A 227 23.94 6.28 5.34
C ASN A 227 23.47 5.99 6.77
N ILE A 228 22.28 5.46 6.90
CA ILE A 228 21.70 4.93 8.14
C ILE A 228 21.88 3.41 8.13
N HIS A 229 22.45 2.86 9.17
CA HIS A 229 22.56 1.41 9.34
C HIS A 229 21.68 0.91 10.48
N VAL A 230 20.71 0.07 10.17
CA VAL A 230 19.82 -0.55 11.16
C VAL A 230 20.42 -1.87 11.60
N SER A 231 20.59 -2.03 12.90
CA SER A 231 21.20 -3.23 13.48
C SER A 231 20.47 -3.67 14.77
N LEU A 232 20.63 -4.93 15.13
CA LEU A 232 20.00 -5.53 16.29
C LEU A 232 20.92 -5.49 17.50
N VAL A 233 20.40 -5.03 18.63
CA VAL A 233 20.99 -5.20 19.96
C VAL A 233 20.14 -6.17 20.76
N PRO A 234 20.40 -7.48 20.66
CA PRO A 234 19.59 -8.48 21.34
C PRO A 234 19.80 -8.44 22.84
N GLN A 235 18.73 -8.75 23.58
CA GLN A 235 18.72 -8.88 25.03
C GLN A 235 18.20 -10.29 25.38
N PRO A 236 19.09 -11.31 25.44
CA PRO A 236 18.67 -12.66 25.77
C PRO A 236 18.03 -12.71 27.16
N SER A 237 16.85 -13.32 27.27
CA SER A 237 16.08 -13.40 28.53
C SER A 237 16.87 -14.06 29.68
N ALA A 238 17.73 -15.02 29.36
CA ALA A 238 18.56 -15.71 30.37
C ALA A 238 19.60 -14.83 31.06
N THR A 239 20.11 -13.80 30.38
CA THR A 239 21.13 -12.89 30.93
C THR A 239 20.63 -11.51 31.24
N GLY A 240 19.54 -11.08 30.63
CA GLY A 240 18.98 -9.72 30.78
C GLY A 240 19.87 -8.60 30.25
N GLU A 241 21.04 -8.90 29.68
CA GLU A 241 22.01 -7.91 29.23
C GLU A 241 21.87 -7.60 27.72
N GLN A 242 21.99 -6.35 27.37
CA GLN A 242 22.05 -5.91 25.96
C GLN A 242 23.38 -6.25 25.33
N LYS A 243 23.35 -7.04 24.23
CA LYS A 243 24.57 -7.57 23.57
C LYS A 243 24.90 -6.75 22.31
N THR A 244 26.03 -6.07 22.31
CA THR A 244 26.47 -5.17 21.23
C THR A 244 27.23 -5.88 20.10
N LYS A 245 27.65 -7.11 20.28
CA LYS A 245 28.50 -7.82 19.31
C LYS A 245 27.87 -7.99 17.93
N PRO A 246 26.57 -8.29 17.79
CA PRO A 246 25.93 -8.35 16.48
C PRO A 246 26.03 -7.02 15.72
N THR A 247 25.76 -5.88 16.39
CA THR A 247 25.89 -4.54 15.80
C THR A 247 27.32 -4.25 15.37
N GLN A 248 28.33 -4.56 16.22
CA GLN A 248 29.75 -4.35 15.89
C GLN A 248 30.16 -5.15 14.64
N ASN A 249 29.71 -6.41 14.51
CA ASN A 249 30.00 -7.25 13.35
C ASN A 249 29.34 -6.70 12.09
N SER A 250 28.06 -6.35 12.18
CA SER A 250 27.29 -5.80 11.06
C SER A 250 27.89 -4.49 10.50
N VAL A 251 28.29 -3.57 11.39
CA VAL A 251 28.98 -2.32 10.97
C VAL A 251 30.36 -2.60 10.39
N ARG A 252 31.10 -3.58 10.93
CA ARG A 252 32.39 -3.97 10.37
C ARG A 252 32.25 -4.52 8.96
N GLU A 253 31.23 -5.33 8.71
CA GLU A 253 30.94 -5.89 7.39
C GLU A 253 30.57 -4.78 6.40
N LEU A 254 29.65 -3.88 6.75
CA LEU A 254 29.28 -2.73 5.93
C LEU A 254 30.51 -1.90 5.53
N ARG A 255 31.42 -1.66 6.47
CA ARG A 255 32.69 -0.94 6.20
C ARG A 255 33.64 -1.74 5.32
N GLY A 256 33.69 -3.05 5.50
CA GLY A 256 34.47 -3.93 4.62
C GLY A 256 34.04 -3.84 3.17
N LEU A 257 32.78 -3.54 2.92
CA LEU A 257 32.19 -3.30 1.60
C LEU A 257 32.30 -1.83 1.13
N GLY A 258 32.97 -0.95 1.90
CA GLY A 258 33.28 0.43 1.52
C GLY A 258 32.21 1.47 1.82
N LEU A 259 31.16 1.11 2.60
CA LEU A 259 30.17 2.04 3.11
C LEU A 259 30.35 2.24 4.61
N SER A 260 30.27 3.47 5.09
CA SER A 260 30.32 3.78 6.52
C SER A 260 28.99 4.35 7.00
N PRO A 261 28.47 3.92 8.16
CA PRO A 261 27.24 4.50 8.68
C PRO A 261 27.49 5.93 9.20
N ASP A 262 26.59 6.83 8.88
CA ASP A 262 26.49 8.16 9.49
C ASP A 262 25.62 8.11 10.76
N LEU A 263 24.60 7.22 10.80
CA LEU A 263 23.79 6.91 11.97
C LEU A 263 23.65 5.39 12.13
N ILE A 264 23.68 4.92 13.36
CA ILE A 264 23.37 3.51 13.70
C ILE A 264 22.04 3.47 14.45
N MET A 265 21.02 2.89 13.84
CA MET A 265 19.71 2.67 14.44
C MET A 265 19.71 1.31 15.13
N CYS A 266 19.76 1.32 16.46
CA CYS A 266 19.83 0.11 17.27
C CYS A 266 18.43 -0.37 17.63
N ARG A 267 17.98 -1.43 16.96
CA ARG A 267 16.72 -2.10 17.28
C ARG A 267 16.91 -2.97 18.52
N CYS A 268 16.06 -2.78 19.53
CA CYS A 268 16.15 -3.44 20.83
C CYS A 268 14.76 -3.57 21.46
N SER A 269 14.59 -4.45 22.45
CA SER A 269 13.33 -4.62 23.18
C SER A 269 13.10 -3.52 24.20
N THR A 270 14.15 -3.07 24.88
CA THR A 270 14.11 -2.03 25.91
C THR A 270 15.02 -0.85 25.55
N PRO A 271 14.85 0.34 26.11
CA PRO A 271 15.77 1.46 25.91
C PRO A 271 17.23 1.08 26.14
N LEU A 272 18.14 1.62 25.32
CA LEU A 272 19.58 1.36 25.46
C LEU A 272 20.16 2.10 26.67
N ASP A 273 20.96 1.41 27.45
CA ASP A 273 21.78 2.01 28.50
C ASP A 273 22.88 2.89 27.88
N ASN A 274 23.27 3.98 28.57
CA ASN A 274 24.33 4.87 28.11
C ASN A 274 25.66 4.14 27.91
N SER A 275 26.01 3.24 28.83
CA SER A 275 27.21 2.40 28.70
C SER A 275 27.23 1.52 27.45
N VAL A 276 26.03 1.04 27.02
CA VAL A 276 25.87 0.27 25.79
C VAL A 276 26.03 1.16 24.55
N LYS A 277 25.47 2.39 24.59
CA LYS A 277 25.66 3.39 23.52
C LYS A 277 27.13 3.76 23.36
N GLU A 278 27.83 4.07 24.45
CA GLU A 278 29.27 4.38 24.45
C GLU A 278 30.10 3.22 23.90
N LYS A 279 29.77 1.99 24.27
CA LYS A 279 30.42 0.80 23.77
C LYS A 279 30.21 0.63 22.25
N ILE A 280 29.00 0.84 21.74
CA ILE A 280 28.72 0.79 20.30
C ILE A 280 29.49 1.91 19.59
N SER A 281 29.45 3.14 20.09
CA SER A 281 30.17 4.31 19.60
C SER A 281 31.66 3.99 19.43
N MET A 282 32.29 3.51 20.48
CA MET A 282 33.73 3.18 20.50
C MET A 282 34.08 2.10 19.45
N PHE A 283 33.33 0.98 19.38
CA PHE A 283 33.66 -0.12 18.48
C PHE A 283 33.22 0.12 17.03
N CYS A 284 32.22 0.98 16.84
CA CYS A 284 31.72 1.33 15.51
C CYS A 284 32.28 2.66 15.00
N HIS A 285 33.14 3.35 15.73
CA HIS A 285 33.79 4.63 15.37
C HIS A 285 32.75 5.66 14.89
N VAL A 286 31.73 5.90 15.66
CA VAL A 286 30.71 6.94 15.50
C VAL A 286 30.55 7.68 16.83
N GLU A 287 30.07 8.90 16.82
CA GLU A 287 29.81 9.62 18.07
C GLU A 287 28.63 8.98 18.83
N PRO A 288 28.58 9.06 20.17
CA PRO A 288 27.45 8.50 20.96
C PRO A 288 26.09 9.01 20.51
N GLU A 289 26.00 10.25 20.03
CA GLU A 289 24.79 10.90 19.50
C GLU A 289 24.32 10.30 18.16
N GLN A 290 25.23 9.61 17.46
CA GLN A 290 24.90 8.90 16.21
C GLN A 290 24.36 7.48 16.47
N VAL A 291 24.35 7.02 17.72
CA VAL A 291 23.76 5.74 18.15
C VAL A 291 22.35 6.00 18.64
N ILE A 292 21.38 5.73 17.77
CA ILE A 292 19.95 5.98 18.01
C ILE A 292 19.29 4.71 18.51
N CYS A 293 18.57 4.79 19.62
CA CYS A 293 17.81 3.69 20.18
C CYS A 293 16.43 3.58 19.51
N VAL A 294 16.09 2.42 18.97
CA VAL A 294 14.76 2.11 18.43
C VAL A 294 14.22 0.91 19.19
N HIS A 295 13.69 1.16 20.38
CA HIS A 295 13.10 0.12 21.25
C HIS A 295 11.63 -0.16 20.88
N ASP A 296 11.09 -1.24 21.42
CA ASP A 296 9.68 -1.59 21.27
C ASP A 296 8.78 -0.47 21.80
N VAL A 297 7.76 -0.13 21.02
CA VAL A 297 6.78 0.91 21.33
C VAL A 297 5.37 0.34 21.13
N SER A 298 4.37 0.98 21.75
CA SER A 298 2.97 0.55 21.70
C SER A 298 2.36 0.59 20.29
N SER A 299 2.90 1.43 19.42
CA SER A 299 2.45 1.58 18.02
C SER A 299 3.62 2.02 17.14
N ILE A 300 3.66 1.50 15.89
CA ILE A 300 4.64 1.93 14.88
C ILE A 300 4.59 3.45 14.63
N TYR A 301 3.45 4.09 14.87
CA TYR A 301 3.27 5.53 14.73
C TYR A 301 3.99 6.36 15.79
N ARG A 302 4.53 5.74 16.85
CA ARG A 302 5.43 6.38 17.82
C ARG A 302 6.88 6.46 17.38
N VAL A 303 7.27 5.66 16.37
CA VAL A 303 8.68 5.61 15.94
C VAL A 303 9.18 6.97 15.44
N PRO A 304 8.45 7.75 14.59
CA PRO A 304 8.89 9.10 14.22
C PRO A 304 9.15 10.01 15.42
N LEU A 305 8.29 9.95 16.44
CA LEU A 305 8.43 10.74 17.67
C LEU A 305 9.65 10.29 18.50
N LEU A 306 9.90 8.98 18.55
CA LEU A 306 11.05 8.41 19.25
C LEU A 306 12.37 8.87 18.61
N LEU A 307 12.42 8.94 17.29
CA LEU A 307 13.59 9.41 16.55
C LEU A 307 13.79 10.92 16.71
N GLU A 308 12.71 11.70 16.64
CA GLU A 308 12.76 13.16 16.88
C GLU A 308 13.30 13.50 18.27
N ASN A 309 12.80 12.83 19.32
CA ASN A 309 13.23 13.06 20.69
C ASN A 309 14.74 12.79 20.91
N GLN A 310 15.37 11.99 20.06
CA GLN A 310 16.81 11.70 20.09
C GLN A 310 17.65 12.63 19.21
N GLY A 311 17.05 13.72 18.68
CA GLY A 311 17.78 14.77 17.96
C GLY A 311 18.14 14.44 16.51
N VAL A 312 17.49 13.44 15.89
CA VAL A 312 17.75 13.00 14.52
C VAL A 312 17.54 14.14 13.50
N VAL A 313 16.56 15.04 13.73
CA VAL A 313 16.34 16.24 12.88
C VAL A 313 17.58 17.14 12.87
N GLY A 314 18.08 17.50 14.05
CA GLY A 314 19.27 18.35 14.16
C GLY A 314 20.51 17.72 13.53
N TYR A 315 20.64 16.39 13.59
CA TYR A 315 21.69 15.66 12.91
C TYR A 315 21.58 15.80 11.39
N PHE A 316 20.41 15.56 10.77
CA PHE A 316 20.23 15.69 9.33
C PHE A 316 20.42 17.13 8.84
N CYS A 317 19.98 18.14 9.62
CA CYS A 317 20.21 19.54 9.29
C CYS A 317 21.71 19.84 9.13
N ARG A 318 22.53 19.41 10.09
CA ARG A 318 23.98 19.62 10.04
C ARG A 318 24.65 18.75 8.96
N ARG A 319 24.28 17.47 8.90
CA ARG A 319 24.95 16.48 8.02
C ARG A 319 24.71 16.70 6.54
N LEU A 320 23.49 17.08 6.16
CA LEU A 320 23.04 17.26 4.78
C LEU A 320 22.88 18.73 4.39
N ASN A 321 23.18 19.65 5.30
CA ASN A 321 22.97 21.10 5.10
C ASN A 321 21.55 21.41 4.58
N LEU A 322 20.53 20.90 5.31
CA LEU A 322 19.15 21.08 4.93
C LEU A 322 18.63 22.46 5.33
N PRO A 323 17.88 23.17 4.48
CA PRO A 323 17.34 24.50 4.76
C PRO A 323 16.07 24.42 5.61
N ILE A 324 16.16 23.82 6.80
CA ILE A 324 15.01 23.65 7.69
C ILE A 324 15.23 24.37 9.02
N GLU A 325 14.15 24.98 9.51
CA GLU A 325 14.09 25.40 10.90
C GLU A 325 14.07 24.15 11.79
N THR A 326 14.84 24.17 12.87
CA THR A 326 15.08 23.01 13.75
C THR A 326 13.86 22.46 14.47
N LYS A 327 12.67 23.03 14.28
CA LYS A 327 11.44 22.58 14.94
C LYS A 327 10.46 21.97 13.93
N PRO A 328 10.10 20.68 14.09
CA PRO A 328 9.07 20.04 13.29
C PRO A 328 7.73 20.77 13.43
N ARG A 329 7.02 20.92 12.30
CA ARG A 329 5.76 21.64 12.22
C ARG A 329 4.56 20.72 12.56
N LYS A 330 3.34 21.27 12.42
CA LYS A 330 2.01 20.70 12.76
C LYS A 330 1.81 19.20 12.49
N MET A 331 2.50 18.58 11.52
CA MET A 331 2.33 17.16 11.18
C MET A 331 2.75 16.22 12.33
N LEU A 332 3.91 16.43 12.95
CA LEU A 332 4.35 15.62 14.09
C LEU A 332 3.48 15.82 15.34
N ALA A 333 2.89 17.01 15.51
CA ALA A 333 1.91 17.23 16.58
C ALA A 333 0.65 16.36 16.39
N LYS A 334 0.15 16.24 15.15
CA LYS A 334 -0.96 15.33 14.82
C LYS A 334 -0.58 13.86 15.05
N TRP A 335 0.64 13.47 14.70
CA TRP A 335 1.15 12.12 14.97
C TRP A 335 1.23 11.82 16.47
N LYS A 336 1.68 12.80 17.27
CA LYS A 336 1.72 12.68 18.72
C LYS A 336 0.31 12.52 19.28
N GLU A 337 -0.61 13.40 18.92
CA GLU A 337 -2.02 13.32 19.35
C GLU A 337 -2.63 11.96 19.00
N MET A 338 -2.42 11.49 17.75
CA MET A 338 -2.89 10.19 17.28
C MET A 338 -2.32 9.03 18.12
N SER A 339 -1.01 9.03 18.35
CA SER A 339 -0.34 7.99 19.14
C SER A 339 -0.79 8.00 20.59
N ASP A 340 -0.91 9.19 21.22
CA ASP A 340 -1.37 9.33 22.59
C ASP A 340 -2.84 8.93 22.74
N ARG A 341 -3.66 9.17 21.70
CA ARG A 341 -5.05 8.69 21.63
C ARG A 341 -5.10 7.17 21.58
N SER A 342 -4.25 6.53 20.75
CA SER A 342 -4.19 5.08 20.62
C SER A 342 -3.95 4.38 21.96
N ASP A 343 -3.10 4.94 22.82
CA ASP A 343 -2.78 4.35 24.13
C ASP A 343 -3.89 4.52 25.18
N ARG A 344 -4.84 5.43 24.95
CA ARG A 344 -5.93 5.75 25.89
C ARG A 344 -7.27 5.12 25.49
N LEU A 345 -7.31 4.27 24.45
CA LEU A 345 -8.54 3.65 23.98
C LEU A 345 -9.03 2.61 25.00
N LEU A 346 -10.26 2.78 25.50
CA LEU A 346 -10.93 1.88 26.45
C LEU A 346 -12.00 1.03 25.78
N GLU A 347 -12.80 1.63 24.90
CA GLU A 347 -13.84 0.92 24.18
C GLU A 347 -13.24 0.02 23.12
N GLN A 348 -13.76 -1.21 23.01
CA GLN A 348 -13.28 -2.21 22.06
C GLN A 348 -14.31 -2.48 20.98
N CYS A 349 -13.83 -2.63 19.74
CA CYS A 349 -14.64 -3.08 18.61
C CYS A 349 -13.98 -4.29 17.95
N SER A 350 -14.72 -5.41 17.87
CA SER A 350 -14.20 -6.65 17.32
C SER A 350 -14.71 -6.88 15.89
N ILE A 351 -13.79 -7.19 14.97
CA ILE A 351 -14.08 -7.50 13.57
C ILE A 351 -13.61 -8.91 13.24
N ALA A 352 -14.53 -9.75 12.74
CA ALA A 352 -14.17 -11.05 12.19
C ALA A 352 -13.63 -10.87 10.76
N LEU A 353 -12.35 -11.16 10.54
CA LEU A 353 -11.72 -11.21 9.25
C LEU A 353 -11.79 -12.65 8.71
N VAL A 354 -12.72 -12.88 7.77
CA VAL A 354 -12.96 -14.20 7.19
C VAL A 354 -12.17 -14.32 5.88
N GLY A 355 -11.00 -14.92 5.97
CA GLY A 355 -10.03 -14.95 4.88
C GLY A 355 -9.50 -16.34 4.54
N LYS A 356 -8.78 -16.42 3.43
CA LYS A 356 -8.08 -17.65 2.99
C LYS A 356 -6.64 -17.74 3.49
N TYR A 357 -6.03 -16.60 3.86
CA TYR A 357 -4.59 -16.46 4.19
C TYR A 357 -4.38 -16.01 5.64
N THR A 358 -5.22 -16.50 6.56
CA THR A 358 -5.26 -16.04 7.96
C THR A 358 -4.12 -16.55 8.84
N LYS A 359 -3.29 -17.46 8.33
CA LYS A 359 -2.15 -18.03 9.07
C LYS A 359 -0.95 -17.09 9.16
N PHE A 360 -0.87 -16.12 8.26
CA PHE A 360 0.20 -15.13 8.20
C PHE A 360 -0.43 -13.73 8.19
N SER A 361 -0.15 -12.92 9.22
CA SER A 361 -0.78 -11.61 9.40
C SER A 361 -0.51 -10.64 8.26
N ASP A 362 0.71 -10.69 7.71
CA ASP A 362 1.15 -9.75 6.68
C ASP A 362 0.48 -9.99 5.32
N SER A 363 -0.19 -11.15 5.15
CA SER A 363 -1.05 -11.41 3.98
C SER A 363 -2.24 -10.44 3.86
N TYR A 364 -2.60 -9.76 4.94
CA TYR A 364 -3.69 -8.78 5.01
C TYR A 364 -3.21 -7.45 5.62
N ALA A 365 -1.94 -7.09 5.43
CA ALA A 365 -1.32 -5.94 6.07
C ALA A 365 -2.11 -4.65 5.86
N SER A 366 -2.44 -4.29 4.62
CA SER A 366 -3.21 -3.07 4.31
C SER A 366 -4.64 -3.11 4.83
N VAL A 367 -5.29 -4.29 4.81
CA VAL A 367 -6.63 -4.50 5.39
C VAL A 367 -6.61 -4.22 6.90
N ILE A 368 -5.62 -4.78 7.60
CA ILE A 368 -5.47 -4.58 9.05
C ILE A 368 -5.17 -3.10 9.34
N LYS A 369 -4.27 -2.47 8.56
CA LYS A 369 -3.98 -1.04 8.72
C LYS A 369 -5.20 -0.15 8.47
N ALA A 370 -6.03 -0.47 7.47
CA ALA A 370 -7.27 0.27 7.21
C ALA A 370 -8.29 0.13 8.37
N LEU A 371 -8.38 -1.05 8.97
CA LEU A 371 -9.18 -1.27 10.19
C LEU A 371 -8.62 -0.50 11.38
N GLU A 372 -7.29 -0.54 11.61
CA GLU A 372 -6.62 0.20 12.69
C GLU A 372 -6.85 1.71 12.56
N HIS A 373 -6.67 2.28 11.35
CA HIS A 373 -6.93 3.71 11.09
C HIS A 373 -8.38 4.08 11.38
N SER A 374 -9.32 3.23 10.97
CA SER A 374 -10.75 3.45 11.17
C SER A 374 -11.15 3.33 12.65
N ALA A 375 -10.62 2.35 13.37
CA ALA A 375 -10.86 2.16 14.80
C ALA A 375 -10.30 3.34 15.61
N LEU A 376 -9.10 3.81 15.27
CA LEU A 376 -8.49 4.98 15.87
C LEU A 376 -9.33 6.25 15.64
N ALA A 377 -9.86 6.44 14.42
CA ALA A 377 -10.70 7.58 14.10
C ALA A 377 -11.98 7.65 14.93
N ILE A 378 -12.60 6.48 15.23
CA ILE A 378 -13.78 6.39 16.10
C ILE A 378 -13.45 6.22 17.58
N SER A 379 -12.17 6.25 17.95
CA SER A 379 -11.67 6.11 19.34
C SER A 379 -11.99 4.76 20.00
N HIS A 380 -11.86 3.67 19.23
CA HIS A 380 -12.02 2.30 19.73
C HIS A 380 -10.73 1.50 19.56
N LYS A 381 -10.48 0.57 20.47
CA LYS A 381 -9.42 -0.43 20.33
C LYS A 381 -9.92 -1.52 19.39
N LEU A 382 -9.16 -1.79 18.32
CA LEU A 382 -9.48 -2.85 17.40
C LEU A 382 -9.12 -4.23 17.96
N GLU A 383 -10.04 -5.19 17.84
CA GLU A 383 -9.78 -6.61 17.99
C GLU A 383 -10.06 -7.31 16.67
N VAL A 384 -9.04 -7.91 16.04
CA VAL A 384 -9.23 -8.70 14.82
C VAL A 384 -9.35 -10.17 15.17
N LYS A 385 -10.49 -10.77 14.87
CA LYS A 385 -10.75 -12.21 15.02
C LYS A 385 -10.50 -12.89 13.68
N TYR A 386 -9.35 -13.53 13.53
CA TYR A 386 -9.02 -14.26 12.31
C TYR A 386 -9.82 -15.55 12.21
N VAL A 387 -10.52 -15.72 11.08
CA VAL A 387 -11.34 -16.90 10.76
C VAL A 387 -10.87 -17.43 9.41
N ASP A 388 -10.32 -18.66 9.37
CA ASP A 388 -10.05 -19.32 8.09
C ASP A 388 -11.40 -19.69 7.46
N SER A 389 -11.63 -19.23 6.24
CA SER A 389 -12.91 -19.44 5.56
C SER A 389 -13.22 -20.93 5.33
N ALA A 390 -12.20 -21.78 5.16
CA ALA A 390 -12.40 -23.23 5.02
C ALA A 390 -12.97 -23.88 6.29
N ASP A 391 -12.68 -23.31 7.47
CA ASP A 391 -13.19 -23.85 8.74
C ASP A 391 -14.68 -23.56 8.98
N LEU A 392 -15.31 -22.71 8.15
CA LEU A 392 -16.76 -22.46 8.18
C LEU A 392 -17.57 -23.39 7.26
N GLU A 393 -16.91 -24.21 6.44
CA GLU A 393 -17.56 -25.12 5.50
C GLU A 393 -18.22 -26.31 6.23
N ALA A 394 -19.41 -26.74 5.75
CA ALA A 394 -20.16 -27.81 6.38
C ALA A 394 -19.39 -29.16 6.43
N SER A 395 -18.52 -29.41 5.47
CA SER A 395 -17.62 -30.59 5.47
C SER A 395 -16.72 -30.64 6.71
N ARG A 396 -16.26 -29.48 7.18
CA ARG A 396 -15.39 -29.38 8.36
C ARG A 396 -16.08 -29.81 9.67
N LEU A 397 -17.39 -29.68 9.75
CA LEU A 397 -18.13 -30.16 10.92
C LEU A 397 -17.90 -31.65 11.17
N GLN A 398 -17.71 -32.44 10.11
CA GLN A 398 -17.48 -33.88 10.21
C GLN A 398 -15.97 -34.22 10.36
N GLU A 399 -15.10 -33.50 9.66
CA GLU A 399 -13.66 -33.76 9.65
C GLU A 399 -12.94 -33.22 10.90
N GLU A 400 -13.20 -31.96 11.26
CA GLU A 400 -12.52 -31.21 12.34
C GLU A 400 -13.53 -30.35 13.13
N PRO A 401 -14.46 -30.96 13.90
CA PRO A 401 -15.57 -30.27 14.56
C PRO A 401 -15.12 -29.16 15.52
N VAL A 402 -13.98 -29.32 16.18
CA VAL A 402 -13.43 -28.30 17.10
C VAL A 402 -13.13 -27.00 16.36
N ARG A 403 -12.39 -27.08 15.24
CA ARG A 403 -12.06 -25.91 14.42
C ARG A 403 -13.30 -25.24 13.84
N TYR A 404 -14.25 -26.05 13.38
CA TYR A 404 -15.53 -25.55 12.88
C TYR A 404 -16.26 -24.73 13.95
N HIS A 405 -16.43 -25.26 15.15
CA HIS A 405 -17.12 -24.55 16.23
C HIS A 405 -16.35 -23.32 16.72
N GLU A 406 -15.02 -23.36 16.80
CA GLU A 406 -14.20 -22.19 17.14
C GLU A 406 -14.32 -21.08 16.09
N ALA A 407 -14.30 -21.43 14.79
CA ALA A 407 -14.47 -20.48 13.70
C ALA A 407 -15.85 -19.78 13.76
N TRP A 408 -16.92 -20.56 13.96
CA TRP A 408 -18.27 -20.03 14.14
C TRP A 408 -18.39 -19.18 15.41
N GLN A 409 -17.81 -19.58 16.51
CA GLN A 409 -17.79 -18.78 17.75
C GLN A 409 -17.13 -17.41 17.53
N LYS A 410 -15.97 -17.36 16.86
CA LYS A 410 -15.29 -16.12 16.49
C LYS A 410 -16.17 -15.23 15.61
N LEU A 411 -16.80 -15.82 14.58
CA LEU A 411 -17.68 -15.11 13.66
C LEU A 411 -18.91 -14.51 14.38
N CYS A 412 -19.63 -15.32 15.16
CA CYS A 412 -20.85 -14.90 15.85
C CYS A 412 -20.60 -13.84 16.91
N SER A 413 -19.46 -13.92 17.62
CA SER A 413 -19.10 -12.99 18.70
C SER A 413 -18.53 -11.67 18.23
N ALA A 414 -18.27 -11.48 16.92
CA ALA A 414 -17.74 -10.23 16.38
C ALA A 414 -18.82 -9.15 16.26
N ASN A 415 -18.42 -7.88 16.38
CA ASN A 415 -19.30 -6.73 16.19
C ASN A 415 -19.56 -6.43 14.70
N GLY A 416 -18.60 -6.75 13.84
CA GLY A 416 -18.69 -6.63 12.39
C GLY A 416 -17.92 -7.72 11.68
N ILE A 417 -18.18 -7.91 10.40
CA ILE A 417 -17.59 -8.97 9.57
C ILE A 417 -16.95 -8.34 8.34
N LEU A 418 -15.71 -8.74 8.06
CA LEU A 418 -14.96 -8.35 6.88
C LEU A 418 -14.56 -9.60 6.10
N VAL A 419 -14.90 -9.64 4.81
CA VAL A 419 -14.53 -10.73 3.89
C VAL A 419 -13.64 -10.18 2.77
N PRO A 420 -12.32 -10.27 2.89
CA PRO A 420 -11.41 -9.82 1.84
C PRO A 420 -11.46 -10.75 0.62
N GLY A 421 -10.91 -10.30 -0.50
CA GLY A 421 -10.73 -11.10 -1.70
C GLY A 421 -9.93 -12.39 -1.47
N GLY A 422 -9.72 -13.14 -2.54
CA GLY A 422 -8.90 -14.36 -2.54
C GLY A 422 -9.39 -15.35 -3.58
N PHE A 423 -8.46 -15.87 -4.35
CA PHE A 423 -8.68 -16.76 -5.50
C PHE A 423 -8.90 -18.22 -5.13
N GLY A 424 -9.40 -18.97 -6.10
CA GLY A 424 -9.54 -20.41 -6.07
C GLY A 424 -10.71 -20.91 -5.22
N VAL A 425 -10.99 -22.19 -5.33
CA VAL A 425 -12.18 -22.84 -4.76
C VAL A 425 -12.12 -22.97 -3.23
N ARG A 426 -10.91 -23.19 -2.65
CA ARG A 426 -10.76 -23.40 -1.20
C ARG A 426 -11.38 -22.29 -0.35
N GLY A 427 -12.21 -22.65 0.60
CA GLY A 427 -12.83 -21.73 1.55
C GLY A 427 -13.85 -20.77 0.93
N THR A 428 -14.30 -21.03 -0.30
CA THR A 428 -15.30 -20.18 -0.96
C THR A 428 -16.67 -20.38 -0.32
N GLU A 429 -17.07 -21.62 -0.06
CA GLU A 429 -18.33 -21.91 0.59
C GLU A 429 -18.39 -21.30 2.00
N GLY A 430 -17.30 -21.40 2.77
CA GLY A 430 -17.25 -20.79 4.09
C GLY A 430 -17.36 -19.26 4.07
N LYS A 431 -16.84 -18.57 3.02
CA LYS A 431 -17.09 -17.14 2.83
C LYS A 431 -18.57 -16.87 2.55
N ILE A 432 -19.22 -17.69 1.72
CA ILE A 432 -20.67 -17.60 1.44
C ILE A 432 -21.47 -17.76 2.73
N GLN A 433 -21.12 -18.71 3.59
CA GLN A 433 -21.77 -18.90 4.90
C GLN A 433 -21.61 -17.68 5.80
N ALA A 434 -20.43 -17.06 5.84
CA ALA A 434 -20.20 -15.84 6.62
C ALA A 434 -21.02 -14.65 6.11
N ILE A 435 -21.16 -14.50 4.79
CA ILE A 435 -21.98 -13.47 4.14
C ILE A 435 -23.46 -13.67 4.48
N SER A 436 -23.97 -14.90 4.31
CA SER A 436 -25.35 -15.28 4.65
C SER A 436 -25.65 -15.01 6.12
N TRP A 437 -24.73 -15.36 7.02
CA TRP A 437 -24.84 -15.06 8.44
C TRP A 437 -24.92 -13.56 8.70
N ALA A 438 -24.01 -12.77 8.12
CA ALA A 438 -24.00 -11.31 8.28
C ALA A 438 -25.34 -10.69 7.88
N ARG A 439 -25.88 -11.10 6.73
CA ARG A 439 -27.18 -10.64 6.25
C ARG A 439 -28.33 -11.02 7.19
N LYS A 440 -28.49 -12.31 7.51
CA LYS A 440 -29.57 -12.81 8.36
C LYS A 440 -29.57 -12.21 9.76
N GLN A 441 -28.39 -12.02 10.35
CA GLN A 441 -28.23 -11.45 11.68
C GLN A 441 -28.09 -9.93 11.69
N LYS A 442 -28.22 -9.27 10.54
CA LYS A 442 -28.01 -7.82 10.37
C LYS A 442 -26.70 -7.33 11.01
N LYS A 443 -25.61 -8.13 10.89
CA LYS A 443 -24.28 -7.78 11.36
C LYS A 443 -23.61 -6.87 10.35
N PRO A 444 -23.02 -5.72 10.77
CA PRO A 444 -22.26 -4.85 9.89
C PRO A 444 -21.24 -5.64 9.06
N PHE A 445 -21.27 -5.42 7.75
CA PHE A 445 -20.55 -6.22 6.79
C PHE A 445 -19.83 -5.36 5.75
N LEU A 446 -18.58 -5.69 5.49
CA LEU A 446 -17.82 -5.19 4.34
C LEU A 446 -17.22 -6.39 3.60
N GLY A 447 -17.49 -6.50 2.32
CA GLY A 447 -16.94 -7.55 1.49
C GLY A 447 -16.26 -7.00 0.25
N ARG A 448 -15.18 -7.67 -0.12
CA ARG A 448 -14.51 -7.48 -1.39
C ARG A 448 -14.76 -8.70 -2.26
N THR A 449 -15.34 -8.49 -3.40
CA THR A 449 -15.79 -9.47 -4.41
C THR A 449 -17.30 -9.64 -4.40
N CYS A 450 -17.96 -9.03 -5.37
CA CYS A 450 -19.44 -9.13 -5.55
C CYS A 450 -19.93 -10.57 -5.79
N LEU A 451 -19.06 -11.44 -6.29
CA LEU A 451 -19.29 -12.81 -6.69
C LEU A 451 -19.95 -13.72 -5.67
N LYS A 452 -19.50 -13.62 -4.44
CA LYS A 452 -19.94 -14.50 -3.35
C LYS A 452 -21.27 -14.07 -2.77
N PHE A 453 -21.61 -12.77 -2.88
CA PHE A 453 -22.90 -12.23 -2.47
C PHE A 453 -24.03 -12.82 -3.30
N ILE A 454 -23.82 -12.94 -4.59
CA ILE A 454 -24.81 -13.37 -5.57
C ILE A 454 -25.21 -14.83 -5.33
N LYS A 455 -24.24 -15.73 -5.12
CA LYS A 455 -24.53 -17.15 -4.82
C LYS A 455 -25.28 -17.32 -3.49
N THR A 456 -25.02 -16.47 -2.49
CA THR A 456 -25.73 -16.51 -1.20
C THR A 456 -27.21 -16.19 -1.33
N GLU A 457 -27.58 -15.21 -2.15
CA GLU A 457 -28.97 -14.83 -2.36
C GLU A 457 -29.73 -15.91 -3.10
N MET A 458 -29.12 -16.52 -4.07
CA MET A 458 -29.75 -17.56 -4.87
C MET A 458 -30.08 -18.79 -4.03
N SER A 459 -29.16 -19.23 -3.15
CA SER A 459 -29.40 -20.36 -2.25
C SER A 459 -30.41 -20.06 -1.15
N CYS A 460 -30.48 -18.81 -0.66
CA CYS A 460 -31.39 -18.43 0.43
C CYS A 460 -32.83 -18.20 -0.06
N SER A 461 -33.00 -17.63 -1.27
CA SER A 461 -34.34 -17.46 -1.88
C SER A 461 -35.01 -18.80 -2.15
N VAL A 462 -34.24 -19.84 -2.42
CA VAL A 462 -34.73 -21.20 -2.64
C VAL A 462 -35.32 -21.83 -1.35
N CYS A 463 -34.72 -21.51 -0.18
CA CYS A 463 -35.22 -22.03 1.10
C CYS A 463 -36.54 -21.36 1.57
N GLU A 464 -36.76 -20.09 1.26
CA GLU A 464 -37.96 -19.36 1.68
C GLU A 464 -39.14 -19.50 0.70
N CYS A 465 -38.91 -19.91 -0.57
CA CYS A 465 -39.94 -20.08 -1.59
C CYS A 465 -40.53 -21.51 -1.68
N LEU A 466 -40.19 -22.40 -0.77
CA LEU A 466 -40.74 -23.77 -0.77
C LEU A 466 -42.23 -23.84 -0.41
N GLU A 467 -42.89 -22.74 -0.02
CA GLU A 467 -44.32 -22.66 0.23
C GLU A 467 -45.17 -22.10 -0.93
N ALA A 468 -44.55 -21.62 -2.02
CA ALA A 468 -45.33 -21.15 -3.18
C ALA A 468 -45.02 -22.01 -4.42
N VAL A 469 -45.93 -22.92 -4.69
CA VAL A 469 -45.99 -23.71 -5.93
C VAL A 469 -46.09 -22.79 -7.13
N LEU A 470 -44.95 -22.55 -7.86
CA LEU A 470 -44.95 -22.25 -9.29
C LEU A 470 -43.50 -22.16 -9.83
N SER A 471 -43.21 -23.03 -10.77
CA SER A 471 -42.09 -23.16 -11.71
C SER A 471 -40.83 -23.87 -11.21
N LYS A 472 -40.82 -25.18 -11.35
CA LYS A 472 -39.65 -26.07 -11.27
C LYS A 472 -38.48 -25.65 -12.20
N VAL A 473 -38.73 -24.87 -13.24
CA VAL A 473 -37.74 -24.44 -14.23
C VAL A 473 -36.81 -23.34 -13.67
N TRP A 474 -37.33 -22.40 -12.89
CA TRP A 474 -36.55 -21.36 -12.24
C TRP A 474 -35.64 -21.87 -11.11
N LEU A 475 -36.14 -22.90 -10.39
CA LEU A 475 -35.37 -23.52 -9.31
C LEU A 475 -34.09 -24.20 -9.83
N LEU A 476 -34.17 -24.87 -10.98
CA LEU A 476 -33.04 -25.54 -11.62
C LEU A 476 -32.02 -24.52 -12.16
N PHE A 477 -32.47 -23.41 -12.72
CA PHE A 477 -31.60 -22.35 -13.24
C PHE A 477 -30.69 -21.77 -12.14
N PHE A 478 -31.15 -21.71 -10.90
CA PHE A 478 -30.39 -21.14 -9.80
C PHE A 478 -29.55 -22.17 -9.03
N LEU A 479 -29.83 -23.44 -9.11
CA LEU A 479 -29.05 -24.50 -8.47
C LEU A 479 -27.68 -24.68 -9.17
N ASP A 480 -27.60 -24.42 -10.47
CA ASP A 480 -26.38 -24.58 -11.28
C ASP A 480 -25.64 -23.26 -11.56
N ALA A 481 -26.04 -22.17 -10.89
CA ALA A 481 -25.36 -20.89 -11.04
C ALA A 481 -23.90 -20.95 -10.55
N ASN A 482 -22.96 -20.61 -11.42
CA ASN A 482 -21.53 -20.74 -11.15
C ASN A 482 -20.72 -19.55 -11.72
N SER A 483 -19.45 -19.54 -11.47
CA SER A 483 -18.48 -18.61 -12.05
C SER A 483 -17.67 -19.33 -13.12
N THR A 484 -17.35 -18.63 -14.20
CA THR A 484 -16.42 -19.12 -15.24
C THR A 484 -15.03 -19.43 -14.68
N GLU A 485 -14.63 -18.86 -13.51
CA GLU A 485 -13.39 -19.25 -12.79
C GLU A 485 -13.42 -20.72 -12.35
N PHE A 486 -14.59 -21.20 -11.90
CA PHE A 486 -14.69 -22.54 -11.32
C PHE A 486 -15.13 -23.58 -12.34
N ASP A 487 -15.92 -23.15 -13.29
CA ASP A 487 -16.43 -23.97 -14.38
C ASP A 487 -16.58 -23.12 -15.66
N PRO A 488 -15.60 -23.18 -16.56
CA PRO A 488 -15.63 -22.42 -17.81
C PRO A 488 -16.79 -22.80 -18.74
N GLU A 489 -17.36 -24.01 -18.57
CA GLU A 489 -18.46 -24.53 -19.38
C GLU A 489 -19.82 -24.40 -18.68
N THR A 490 -19.93 -23.62 -17.59
CA THR A 490 -21.19 -23.46 -16.85
C THR A 490 -22.30 -22.91 -17.74
N GLU A 491 -23.47 -23.52 -17.70
CA GLU A 491 -24.64 -23.08 -18.46
C GLU A 491 -25.23 -21.76 -17.91
N HIS A 492 -24.96 -21.45 -16.63
CA HIS A 492 -25.50 -20.27 -15.94
C HIS A 492 -24.38 -19.42 -15.30
N PRO A 493 -23.57 -18.71 -16.10
CA PRO A 493 -22.49 -17.90 -15.59
C PRO A 493 -23.04 -16.63 -14.93
N VAL A 494 -23.02 -16.61 -13.60
CA VAL A 494 -23.37 -15.42 -12.80
C VAL A 494 -22.22 -14.43 -12.79
N VAL A 495 -21.04 -14.96 -13.00
CA VAL A 495 -19.79 -14.25 -13.00
C VAL A 495 -18.96 -14.69 -14.19
N ILE A 496 -18.48 -13.71 -14.92
CA ILE A 496 -17.81 -13.87 -16.21
C ILE A 496 -16.45 -13.20 -16.20
N ASP A 497 -15.58 -13.63 -17.11
CA ASP A 497 -14.26 -13.04 -17.33
C ASP A 497 -14.34 -11.58 -17.76
N MET A 498 -13.37 -10.79 -17.32
CA MET A 498 -13.20 -9.42 -17.84
C MET A 498 -12.57 -9.43 -19.23
N PRO A 499 -12.96 -8.48 -20.10
CA PRO A 499 -12.42 -8.39 -21.47
C PRO A 499 -10.91 -8.15 -21.52
N GLU A 500 -10.32 -7.55 -20.47
CA GLU A 500 -8.88 -7.24 -20.38
C GLU A 500 -8.02 -8.44 -19.99
N HIS A 501 -8.61 -9.60 -19.80
CA HIS A 501 -7.86 -10.81 -19.45
C HIS A 501 -6.90 -11.23 -20.57
N ASN A 502 -5.63 -11.44 -20.24
CA ASN A 502 -4.60 -11.88 -21.19
C ASN A 502 -4.04 -13.26 -20.74
N PRO A 503 -4.61 -14.36 -21.22
CA PRO A 503 -4.16 -15.69 -20.85
C PRO A 503 -2.74 -15.94 -21.41
N GLY A 504 -1.78 -16.27 -20.56
CA GLY A 504 -0.43 -16.68 -20.94
C GLY A 504 0.69 -15.81 -20.39
N GLN A 505 0.41 -14.69 -19.74
CA GLN A 505 1.41 -13.90 -19.05
C GLN A 505 1.01 -13.75 -17.58
N MET A 506 1.91 -14.09 -16.63
CA MET A 506 1.69 -13.91 -15.21
C MET A 506 2.29 -12.59 -14.72
N GLY A 507 1.58 -11.89 -13.83
CA GLY A 507 1.95 -10.56 -13.34
C GLY A 507 1.63 -9.45 -14.34
N GLY A 508 1.09 -8.32 -13.86
CA GLY A 508 0.78 -7.15 -14.68
C GLY A 508 -0.28 -7.34 -15.78
N THR A 509 -1.00 -8.46 -15.77
CA THR A 509 -1.95 -8.84 -16.86
C THR A 509 -3.38 -8.46 -16.54
N MET A 510 -3.62 -7.83 -15.40
CA MET A 510 -4.93 -7.51 -14.88
C MET A 510 -5.20 -6.00 -14.95
N ARG A 511 -6.48 -5.61 -14.76
CA ARG A 511 -6.88 -4.20 -14.68
C ARG A 511 -6.36 -3.59 -13.38
N LEU A 512 -5.07 -3.28 -13.33
CA LEU A 512 -4.39 -2.76 -12.15
C LEU A 512 -4.42 -1.22 -12.09
N GLY A 513 -4.24 -0.68 -10.88
CA GLY A 513 -4.06 0.74 -10.63
C GLY A 513 -5.35 1.52 -10.40
N LYS A 514 -5.23 2.85 -10.45
CA LYS A 514 -6.31 3.78 -10.14
C LYS A 514 -7.31 3.88 -11.29
N ARG A 515 -8.60 3.69 -10.99
CA ARG A 515 -9.70 3.76 -11.96
C ARG A 515 -10.82 4.63 -11.42
N ARG A 516 -11.76 4.99 -12.29
CA ARG A 516 -12.88 5.87 -11.96
C ARG A 516 -14.16 5.05 -11.83
N THR A 517 -14.82 5.16 -10.66
CA THR A 517 -16.16 4.60 -10.37
C THR A 517 -17.18 5.72 -10.32
N ILE A 518 -18.32 5.55 -10.94
CA ILE A 518 -19.44 6.51 -10.97
C ILE A 518 -20.56 5.99 -10.07
N PHE A 519 -21.06 6.83 -9.18
CA PHE A 519 -22.25 6.50 -8.39
C PHE A 519 -23.53 6.65 -9.21
N LYS A 520 -24.31 5.58 -9.30
CA LYS A 520 -25.63 5.53 -10.00
C LYS A 520 -26.73 6.28 -9.23
N THR A 521 -26.62 6.37 -7.91
CA THR A 521 -27.68 6.90 -7.05
C THR A 521 -27.14 7.84 -5.96
N LYS A 522 -27.93 8.86 -5.65
CA LYS A 522 -27.65 9.76 -4.53
C LYS A 522 -27.92 9.11 -3.16
N ASN A 523 -28.79 8.10 -3.11
CA ASN A 523 -29.14 7.41 -1.89
C ASN A 523 -28.23 6.19 -1.66
N SER A 524 -26.93 6.39 -1.50
CA SER A 524 -25.92 5.39 -1.16
C SER A 524 -25.24 5.79 0.15
N ILE A 525 -25.05 4.81 1.04
CA ILE A 525 -24.31 5.00 2.30
C ILE A 525 -22.86 5.29 1.97
N LEU A 526 -22.28 4.53 1.05
CA LEU A 526 -20.89 4.69 0.66
C LEU A 526 -20.63 6.04 -0.01
N ARG A 527 -21.53 6.50 -0.88
CA ARG A 527 -21.45 7.84 -1.48
C ARG A 527 -21.42 8.94 -0.41
N LYS A 528 -22.29 8.86 0.61
CA LYS A 528 -22.30 9.79 1.74
C LYS A 528 -20.99 9.76 2.54
N LEU A 529 -20.43 8.57 2.77
CA LEU A 529 -19.15 8.40 3.46
C LEU A 529 -17.98 9.02 2.70
N TYR A 530 -18.04 9.07 1.36
CA TYR A 530 -17.07 9.77 0.51
C TYR A 530 -17.37 11.28 0.32
N GLY A 531 -18.36 11.84 1.03
CA GLY A 531 -18.67 13.26 0.98
C GLY A 531 -19.64 13.67 -0.13
N ASP A 532 -20.57 12.80 -0.51
CA ASP A 532 -21.61 13.01 -1.53
C ASP A 532 -21.08 13.30 -2.95
N VAL A 533 -19.96 12.72 -3.30
CA VAL A 533 -19.35 12.85 -4.63
C VAL A 533 -20.08 12.01 -5.67
N ASP A 534 -20.06 12.45 -6.93
CA ASP A 534 -20.69 11.71 -8.03
C ASP A 534 -19.79 10.61 -8.61
N HIS A 535 -18.48 10.71 -8.39
CA HIS A 535 -17.52 9.71 -8.83
C HIS A 535 -16.35 9.58 -7.85
N LEU A 536 -15.74 8.41 -7.85
CA LEU A 536 -14.54 8.08 -7.08
C LEU A 536 -13.41 7.69 -8.02
N GLN A 537 -12.19 7.97 -7.61
CA GLN A 537 -11.01 7.30 -8.15
C GLN A 537 -10.67 6.14 -7.21
N ILE A 538 -10.77 4.93 -7.70
CA ILE A 538 -10.60 3.70 -6.92
C ILE A 538 -9.43 2.87 -7.42
N PHE A 539 -8.89 2.04 -6.53
CA PHE A 539 -7.85 1.07 -6.85
C PHE A 539 -8.49 -0.27 -7.23
N VAL A 540 -8.28 -0.70 -8.45
CA VAL A 540 -8.65 -2.03 -8.90
C VAL A 540 -7.42 -2.91 -8.87
N LEU A 541 -7.47 -4.00 -8.12
CA LEU A 541 -6.44 -5.01 -8.04
C LEU A 541 -7.05 -6.40 -8.08
N PHE A 542 -6.40 -7.29 -8.80
CA PHE A 542 -6.51 -8.72 -8.57
C PHE A 542 -5.13 -9.29 -8.27
N LEU A 543 -4.97 -9.91 -7.11
CA LEU A 543 -3.76 -10.61 -6.72
C LEU A 543 -3.59 -11.88 -7.55
N GLY A 544 -2.62 -11.88 -8.44
CA GLY A 544 -2.14 -13.09 -9.09
C GLY A 544 -1.28 -13.91 -8.12
N VAL A 545 -1.91 -14.78 -7.33
CA VAL A 545 -1.17 -15.73 -6.51
C VAL A 545 -1.55 -17.12 -6.93
N LEU A 546 -0.62 -17.83 -7.53
CA LEU A 546 -0.36 -19.26 -7.36
C LEU A 546 0.26 -19.92 -8.57
N ALA A 547 1.58 -19.96 -8.61
CA ALA A 547 2.34 -20.83 -9.51
C ALA A 547 2.76 -22.16 -8.84
N TRP A 548 2.05 -22.70 -7.84
CA TRP A 548 2.51 -23.88 -7.09
C TRP A 548 1.64 -25.14 -7.13
N MET A 549 0.59 -25.17 -7.95
CA MET A 549 -0.08 -26.44 -8.24
C MET A 549 -0.20 -26.65 -9.76
N LYS A 550 0.49 -27.69 -10.25
CA LYS A 550 0.33 -28.21 -11.61
C LYS A 550 -1.11 -28.70 -11.80
N ALA A 551 -2.01 -27.83 -12.14
CA ALA A 551 -3.27 -28.13 -12.82
C ALA A 551 -3.82 -26.80 -13.30
N VAL A 552 -3.80 -26.62 -14.62
CA VAL A 552 -4.49 -25.62 -15.42
C VAL A 552 -4.99 -24.42 -14.60
N LEU A 553 -4.16 -23.39 -14.45
CA LEU A 553 -4.52 -22.20 -13.71
C LEU A 553 -4.79 -21.08 -14.68
N PHE A 554 -6.04 -20.90 -15.00
CA PHE A 554 -6.52 -19.65 -15.57
C PHE A 554 -6.79 -18.69 -14.40
N VAL A 555 -5.98 -17.65 -14.28
CA VAL A 555 -6.26 -16.55 -13.37
C VAL A 555 -7.24 -15.64 -14.11
N LEU A 556 -8.50 -15.71 -13.73
CA LEU A 556 -9.58 -14.97 -14.36
C LEU A 556 -9.85 -13.68 -13.58
N CYS A 557 -9.80 -12.55 -14.27
CA CYS A 557 -10.41 -11.31 -13.81
C CYS A 557 -11.91 -11.39 -14.05
N GLU A 558 -12.71 -11.36 -13.00
CA GLU A 558 -14.12 -11.62 -13.06
C GLU A 558 -14.97 -10.39 -12.77
N GLN A 559 -16.11 -10.30 -13.40
CA GLN A 559 -17.15 -9.30 -13.14
C GLN A 559 -18.53 -9.96 -12.98
N VAL A 560 -19.44 -9.23 -12.32
CA VAL A 560 -20.86 -9.62 -12.30
C VAL A 560 -21.38 -9.61 -13.73
N ASN A 561 -22.08 -10.67 -14.13
CA ASN A 561 -22.71 -10.73 -15.44
C ASN A 561 -23.72 -9.58 -15.59
N PRO A 562 -23.50 -8.63 -16.53
CA PRO A 562 -24.37 -7.46 -16.68
C PRO A 562 -25.82 -7.80 -16.99
N GLU A 563 -26.07 -8.94 -17.65
CA GLU A 563 -27.42 -9.41 -18.00
C GLU A 563 -28.28 -9.76 -16.78
N LEU A 564 -27.64 -10.10 -15.65
CA LEU A 564 -28.32 -10.48 -14.43
C LEU A 564 -28.50 -9.33 -13.44
N THR A 565 -27.99 -8.15 -13.71
CA THR A 565 -28.02 -7.00 -12.78
C THR A 565 -29.44 -6.62 -12.37
N GLN A 566 -30.37 -6.56 -13.32
CA GLN A 566 -31.76 -6.24 -13.05
C GLN A 566 -32.40 -7.26 -12.11
N HIS A 567 -32.12 -8.55 -12.30
CA HIS A 567 -32.64 -9.62 -11.47
C HIS A 567 -32.20 -9.50 -10.00
N PHE A 568 -30.92 -9.08 -9.77
CA PHE A 568 -30.44 -8.85 -8.40
C PHE A 568 -31.07 -7.60 -7.76
N GLU A 569 -31.31 -6.55 -8.54
CA GLU A 569 -31.99 -5.34 -8.06
C GLU A 569 -33.43 -5.65 -7.61
N GLU A 570 -34.16 -6.52 -8.31
CA GLU A 570 -35.47 -7.00 -7.94
C GLU A 570 -35.50 -7.79 -6.62
N LYS A 571 -34.36 -8.36 -6.20
CA LYS A 571 -34.18 -9.10 -4.95
C LYS A 571 -33.63 -8.24 -3.79
N GLY A 572 -33.56 -6.91 -3.97
CA GLY A 572 -33.17 -5.97 -2.93
C GLY A 572 -31.68 -5.63 -2.88
N PHE A 573 -30.86 -6.14 -3.82
CA PHE A 573 -29.50 -5.67 -4.01
C PHE A 573 -29.51 -4.39 -4.85
N ARG A 574 -28.77 -3.39 -4.41
CA ARG A 574 -28.61 -2.17 -5.18
C ARG A 574 -27.17 -2.03 -5.68
N PHE A 575 -27.00 -2.04 -6.98
CA PHE A 575 -25.74 -1.66 -7.61
C PHE A 575 -25.64 -0.14 -7.63
N VAL A 576 -24.94 0.42 -6.64
CA VAL A 576 -24.86 1.87 -6.42
C VAL A 576 -23.65 2.52 -7.10
N GLY A 577 -22.68 1.74 -7.57
CA GLY A 577 -21.51 2.22 -8.28
C GLY A 577 -21.16 1.34 -9.48
N GLN A 578 -20.70 1.98 -10.56
CA GLN A 578 -20.33 1.34 -11.82
C GLN A 578 -19.09 1.99 -12.42
N ASP A 579 -18.49 1.36 -13.43
CA ASP A 579 -17.40 1.94 -14.22
C ASP A 579 -17.89 3.09 -15.13
N VAL A 580 -16.96 3.66 -15.90
CA VAL A 580 -17.24 4.82 -16.77
C VAL A 580 -18.13 4.43 -17.95
N GLU A 581 -18.00 3.21 -18.46
CA GLU A 581 -18.79 2.67 -19.55
C GLU A 581 -20.19 2.23 -19.11
N GLY A 582 -20.41 2.03 -17.81
CA GLY A 582 -21.67 1.57 -17.25
C GLY A 582 -21.91 0.07 -17.36
N GLU A 583 -20.90 -0.68 -17.75
CA GLU A 583 -20.97 -2.13 -17.97
C GLU A 583 -20.63 -2.93 -16.70
N ARG A 584 -19.73 -2.42 -15.85
CA ARG A 584 -19.26 -3.12 -14.65
C ARG A 584 -19.84 -2.55 -13.40
N MET A 585 -20.41 -3.43 -12.56
CA MET A 585 -20.92 -3.07 -11.25
C MET A 585 -19.81 -3.18 -10.22
N GLU A 586 -19.40 -2.05 -9.65
CA GLU A 586 -18.22 -1.95 -8.78
C GLU A 586 -18.58 -1.79 -7.29
N VAL A 587 -19.81 -1.36 -6.99
CA VAL A 587 -20.28 -1.19 -5.62
C VAL A 587 -21.71 -1.72 -5.48
N ILE A 588 -21.93 -2.55 -4.46
CA ILE A 588 -23.24 -3.09 -4.09
C ILE A 588 -23.56 -2.71 -2.63
N GLU A 589 -24.80 -2.33 -2.39
CA GLU A 589 -25.38 -2.10 -1.06
C GLU A 589 -26.69 -2.89 -0.89
N LEU A 590 -26.99 -3.28 0.34
CA LEU A 590 -28.24 -3.92 0.69
C LEU A 590 -29.11 -2.94 1.47
N ASP A 591 -30.39 -2.79 1.04
CA ASP A 591 -31.40 -2.03 1.78
C ASP A 591 -31.76 -2.74 3.09
N ASP A 592 -32.32 -2.02 4.04
CA ASP A 592 -32.72 -2.54 5.36
C ASP A 592 -31.62 -3.22 6.19
N HIS A 593 -30.36 -2.92 5.91
CA HIS A 593 -29.22 -3.42 6.67
C HIS A 593 -28.44 -2.26 7.31
N PRO A 594 -27.95 -2.40 8.57
CA PRO A 594 -27.20 -1.33 9.23
C PRO A 594 -25.97 -0.86 8.45
N TYR A 595 -25.24 -1.79 7.83
CA TYR A 595 -24.13 -1.56 6.92
C TYR A 595 -23.83 -2.88 6.19
N PHE A 596 -24.13 -2.95 4.92
CA PHE A 596 -23.81 -4.09 4.08
C PHE A 596 -23.30 -3.57 2.75
N VAL A 597 -22.00 -3.57 2.59
CA VAL A 597 -21.32 -2.99 1.43
C VAL A 597 -20.40 -4.03 0.82
N GLY A 598 -20.55 -4.22 -0.49
CA GLY A 598 -19.62 -4.99 -1.31
C GLY A 598 -18.92 -4.07 -2.30
N VAL A 599 -17.59 -4.20 -2.43
CA VAL A 599 -16.79 -3.43 -3.37
C VAL A 599 -15.94 -4.35 -4.23
N GLN A 600 -15.72 -3.96 -5.49
CA GLN A 600 -14.88 -4.70 -6.43
C GLN A 600 -13.50 -4.09 -6.60
N TYR A 601 -13.10 -3.24 -5.66
CA TYR A 601 -11.81 -2.56 -5.61
C TYR A 601 -11.16 -2.70 -4.23
N HIS A 602 -9.95 -2.17 -4.08
CA HIS A 602 -9.14 -2.22 -2.84
C HIS A 602 -9.16 -0.89 -2.08
N PRO A 603 -10.16 -0.62 -1.25
CA PRO A 603 -10.21 0.63 -0.49
C PRO A 603 -9.14 0.71 0.62
N GLU A 604 -8.52 -0.40 1.02
CA GLU A 604 -7.45 -0.46 2.00
C GLU A 604 -6.19 0.28 1.58
N PHE A 605 -5.86 0.31 0.29
CA PHE A 605 -4.64 0.95 -0.20
C PHE A 605 -4.69 2.48 -0.09
N THR A 606 -5.88 3.07 -0.12
CA THR A 606 -6.06 4.52 0.06
C THR A 606 -6.10 4.95 1.53
N SER A 607 -6.12 4.01 2.48
CA SER A 607 -6.23 4.34 3.91
C SER A 607 -4.93 4.94 4.44
N ARG A 608 -5.06 6.07 5.13
CA ARG A 608 -3.95 6.76 5.80
C ARG A 608 -4.26 6.89 7.30
N PRO A 609 -3.25 7.01 8.18
CA PRO A 609 -3.48 7.10 9.63
C PRO A 609 -4.43 8.21 10.06
N ILE A 610 -4.39 9.35 9.36
CA ILE A 610 -5.22 10.52 9.66
C ILE A 610 -6.47 10.57 8.77
N LYS A 611 -6.46 9.87 7.62
CA LYS A 611 -7.55 9.82 6.64
C LYS A 611 -7.95 8.34 6.40
N PRO A 612 -8.74 7.73 7.29
CA PRO A 612 -9.13 6.33 7.13
C PRO A 612 -10.00 6.15 5.88
N SER A 613 -9.87 4.99 5.24
CA SER A 613 -10.68 4.64 4.07
C SER A 613 -12.17 4.58 4.43
N PRO A 614 -13.05 5.29 3.68
CA PRO A 614 -14.48 5.40 4.00
C PRO A 614 -15.22 4.06 4.13
N PRO A 615 -15.00 3.02 3.30
CA PRO A 615 -15.66 1.72 3.50
C PRO A 615 -15.31 1.06 4.83
N TYR A 616 -14.04 1.13 5.25
CA TYR A 616 -13.59 0.59 6.52
C TYR A 616 -14.10 1.42 7.71
N LEU A 617 -14.10 2.74 7.55
CA LEU A 617 -14.68 3.65 8.55
C LEU A 617 -16.18 3.38 8.74
N GLY A 618 -16.92 3.18 7.66
CA GLY A 618 -18.35 2.82 7.70
C GLY A 618 -18.60 1.51 8.43
N LEU A 619 -17.79 0.48 8.17
CA LEU A 619 -17.86 -0.79 8.88
C LEU A 619 -17.66 -0.62 10.40
N LEU A 620 -16.61 0.10 10.81
CA LEU A 620 -16.30 0.30 12.23
C LEU A 620 -17.36 1.17 12.93
N LEU A 621 -17.85 2.23 12.26
CA LEU A 621 -18.94 3.06 12.78
C LEU A 621 -20.23 2.26 12.98
N ALA A 622 -20.57 1.37 12.03
CA ALA A 622 -21.73 0.51 12.14
C ALA A 622 -21.54 -0.55 13.24
N ALA A 623 -20.38 -1.17 13.31
CA ALA A 623 -20.04 -2.17 14.34
C ALA A 623 -20.06 -1.57 15.76
N ALA A 624 -19.74 -0.28 15.89
CA ALA A 624 -19.82 0.48 17.15
C ALA A 624 -21.20 1.13 17.37
N GLY A 625 -22.19 0.92 16.49
CA GLY A 625 -23.54 1.50 16.58
C GLY A 625 -23.59 3.03 16.35
N ARG A 626 -22.54 3.63 15.79
CA ARG A 626 -22.38 5.09 15.65
C ARG A 626 -22.65 5.64 14.23
N LEU A 627 -22.85 4.76 13.26
CA LEU A 627 -23.00 5.15 11.84
C LEU A 627 -24.20 6.09 11.60
N PRO A 628 -25.42 5.87 12.14
CA PRO A 628 -26.54 6.77 11.89
C PRO A 628 -26.26 8.21 12.37
N GLY A 629 -25.72 8.36 13.58
CA GLY A 629 -25.36 9.67 14.12
C GLY A 629 -24.25 10.36 13.33
N TYR A 630 -23.31 9.60 12.78
CA TYR A 630 -22.24 10.12 11.93
C TYR A 630 -22.80 10.67 10.60
N LEU A 631 -23.68 9.91 9.94
CA LEU A 631 -24.33 10.34 8.70
C LEU A 631 -25.22 11.56 8.90
N GLN A 632 -25.96 11.63 10.02
CA GLN A 632 -26.81 12.79 10.36
C GLN A 632 -25.99 14.08 10.57
N LYS A 633 -24.75 13.96 11.08
CA LYS A 633 -23.82 15.09 11.28
C LYS A 633 -23.04 15.47 10.01
N GLY A 634 -23.46 15.01 8.84
CA GLY A 634 -22.80 15.28 7.56
C GLY A 634 -21.40 14.68 7.48
N CYS A 635 -21.24 13.47 7.98
CA CYS A 635 -19.99 12.71 7.96
C CYS A 635 -18.81 13.40 8.69
N ARG A 636 -19.11 14.08 9.79
CA ARG A 636 -18.09 14.69 10.67
C ARG A 636 -17.94 13.90 11.95
N LEU A 637 -16.71 13.59 12.32
CA LEU A 637 -16.41 13.06 13.65
C LEU A 637 -16.60 14.20 14.65
N SER A 638 -17.41 13.99 15.69
CA SER A 638 -17.61 14.99 16.75
C SER A 638 -16.29 15.35 17.40
N PRO A 639 -16.02 16.65 17.68
CA PRO A 639 -14.99 17.01 18.63
C PRO A 639 -15.34 16.30 19.95
N ARG A 640 -14.37 15.71 20.62
CA ARG A 640 -14.61 15.16 21.97
C ARG A 640 -15.04 16.30 22.88
N GLU A 641 -16.09 16.07 23.66
CA GLU A 641 -16.29 16.83 24.87
C GLU A 641 -15.03 16.65 25.72
N THR A 642 -14.18 17.66 25.73
CA THR A 642 -13.11 17.76 26.70
C THR A 642 -13.79 17.82 28.06
N TYR A 643 -13.56 16.81 28.91
CA TYR A 643 -13.84 16.92 30.32
C TYR A 643 -13.10 18.17 30.77
N SER A 644 -13.83 19.23 31.02
CA SER A 644 -13.34 20.44 31.64
C SER A 644 -13.08 20.12 33.12
N ASP A 645 -11.83 19.80 33.47
CA ASP A 645 -11.36 20.09 34.79
C ASP A 645 -11.42 21.62 34.95
N GLY A 646 -12.25 22.05 35.89
CA GLY A 646 -12.52 23.46 36.14
C GLY A 646 -11.27 24.24 36.53
N SER A 647 -10.58 24.80 35.56
CA SER A 647 -9.70 25.95 35.71
C SER A 647 -9.66 26.71 34.39
N GLY A 648 -10.33 27.87 34.41
CA GLY A 648 -10.45 28.71 33.24
C GLY A 648 -9.11 29.27 32.78
N SER A 649 -8.80 29.04 31.52
CA SER A 649 -8.10 30.01 30.66
C SER A 649 -8.45 29.68 29.21
N SER A 650 -9.20 30.59 28.59
CA SER A 650 -9.52 30.60 27.18
C SER A 650 -8.24 30.81 26.36
N SER A 651 -7.89 29.85 25.48
CA SER A 651 -6.99 30.10 24.37
C SER A 651 -7.70 29.76 23.05
N PRO A 652 -7.55 30.60 22.01
CA PRO A 652 -8.27 30.47 20.75
C PRO A 652 -7.51 29.57 19.80
N ASP A 653 -7.76 28.27 19.79
CA ASP A 653 -7.27 27.34 18.76
C ASP A 653 -8.17 26.09 18.69
N SER A 654 -9.46 26.32 18.32
CA SER A 654 -10.46 25.25 18.13
C SER A 654 -10.68 24.83 16.67
N GLU A 655 -9.69 25.00 15.79
CA GLU A 655 -9.79 24.59 14.38
C GLU A 655 -9.40 23.14 14.07
N ILE A 656 -9.13 22.30 15.08
CA ILE A 656 -8.70 20.90 14.89
C ILE A 656 -9.89 19.93 14.70
N ALA A 657 -11.12 20.42 14.80
CA ALA A 657 -12.31 19.55 14.79
C ALA A 657 -12.91 19.23 13.41
N ASP A 658 -12.46 19.86 12.34
CA ASP A 658 -13.00 19.68 11.00
C ASP A 658 -12.06 18.84 10.11
N LEU A 659 -11.98 17.54 10.39
CA LEU A 659 -11.56 16.57 9.37
C LEU A 659 -12.68 16.48 8.31
N LYS A 660 -12.74 17.46 7.43
CA LYS A 660 -13.54 17.34 6.22
C LYS A 660 -12.88 16.33 5.31
N LEU A 661 -13.56 15.22 5.05
CA LEU A 661 -13.25 14.27 3.97
C LEU A 661 -13.38 14.87 2.56
N HIS A 662 -13.42 16.21 2.45
CA HIS A 662 -13.74 16.91 1.21
C HIS A 662 -12.64 17.01 0.17
N SER A 663 -11.42 16.53 0.41
CA SER A 663 -10.32 16.71 -0.55
C SER A 663 -10.04 15.52 -1.47
N LEU A 664 -10.84 14.46 -1.43
CA LEU A 664 -10.66 13.30 -2.33
C LEU A 664 -11.51 13.34 -3.61
N ALA A 665 -12.24 14.44 -3.85
CA ALA A 665 -13.21 14.51 -4.94
C ALA A 665 -12.92 15.57 -6.01
N GLN A 666 -11.86 16.35 -5.88
CA GLN A 666 -11.45 17.33 -6.89
C GLN A 666 -10.00 17.11 -7.24
N GLU A 667 -9.78 16.25 -8.21
CA GLU A 667 -8.82 16.24 -9.32
C GLU A 667 -8.82 14.92 -10.04
#